data_2d0e18509e239963ccc211b44cbdc0d1
#
_entry.id   2d0e18509e239963ccc211b44cbdc0d1
#
_cell.length_a   1.000
_cell.length_b   1.000
_cell.length_c   1.000
_cell.angle_alpha   90.00
_cell.angle_beta   90.00
_cell.angle_gamma   90.00
#
_symmetry.space_group_name_H-M   'P 1'
#
loop_
_entity.id
_entity.type
_entity.pdbx_description
1 polymer ?
#
loop_
_entity_poly.entity_id
_entity_poly.type
_entity_poly.pdbx_seq_one_letter_code
_entity_poly.pdbx_strand_id
1 'polypeptide(L)'
;MKRRGFLQQSAWLLAATTATEFVLGDLPWQTAIADPLVKKRALLIGINRYPEATGSDLTGAVTDVALQQQVLQHRFGFRAEDILTLTDERATRAQTLEAFQRHFADLSSNDVVWLHFSGYGSQVQPSPDSEAVEPSLVLVDGLDLPLSSLWLLLRSLPTSKIITVLDTSYTYPGNPLLGNLRVRSRPSPTVAQLDHEQRQFQEQQQSHLKANLKRDPPGWVISAAALPQVATESQWQGFSCGLLTYALTQQLWWLSPEASLTNLLTRTEQLIETFAGAEQTPTICRSGLERCDLPAELPPPLVPQLAALGADGVILAREAGNDPFKLWLGGLPLAVLNRYGTGSVFSVLPEPGTPPKGEVNLQVRSRSGLNATAKLWSSPESEASEIAPGRLLRESVRILPRTLPLTVALDSRLERIERVDATSAFSGIRDVNSVSAGEQSADCVFGRVRRATIAQTYSTELVQLPKDQGTYGLFSVGRELIPNSIGEEDEAIKKSVQRLVPQLQALLAAKWLTLTLNEGASRLGVRGTLSVLDAEQSVVLQRQTRRARRAKGVRPLTGVEGTLDIPAGSQVQYKLENLGDRPVYYLLFGLDSSGRAVGFYPYETVTDGNPPTLQQPPLNPGESIVLPWTEAETWSVGRPIGTVSMKLICCDRPFGQALTLLAARQNSPRNPRSLTPLETPLKVAQAILSDLHRASLRNTDPEAFPSDVYALDMDVWTTLNFVYRVV
;
A
#
# COMPACT_ATOMS: atom_id res chain seq x y z
N MET A 1 64.49 -8.24 7.71
CA MET A 1 63.31 -8.76 7.00
C MET A 1 62.00 -8.22 7.61
N LYS A 2 61.83 -6.92 7.85
CA LYS A 2 60.57 -6.35 8.43
C LYS A 2 60.06 -5.11 7.71
N ARG A 3 60.73 -4.60 6.69
CA ARG A 3 60.29 -3.41 5.92
C ARG A 3 59.46 -3.75 4.65
N ARG A 4 59.61 -4.93 4.07
CA ARG A 4 58.84 -5.32 2.87
C ARG A 4 57.37 -5.71 3.18
N GLY A 5 57.09 -6.28 4.36
CA GLY A 5 55.71 -6.61 4.77
C GLY A 5 54.83 -5.41 5.08
N PHE A 6 55.44 -4.35 5.63
CA PHE A 6 54.72 -3.12 5.95
C PHE A 6 54.31 -2.32 4.69
N LEU A 7 55.18 -2.29 3.67
CA LEU A 7 54.85 -1.63 2.41
C LEU A 7 53.81 -2.39 1.56
N GLN A 8 53.78 -3.75 1.68
CA GLN A 8 52.72 -4.51 1.01
C GLN A 8 51.34 -4.34 1.69
N GLN A 9 51.29 -4.27 3.01
CA GLN A 9 50.03 -4.00 3.73
C GLN A 9 49.53 -2.56 3.53
N SER A 10 50.45 -1.59 3.40
CA SER A 10 50.06 -0.19 3.09
C SER A 10 49.60 -0.03 1.63
N ALA A 11 50.12 -0.82 0.69
CA ALA A 11 49.67 -0.81 -0.71
C ALA A 11 48.26 -1.43 -0.87
N TRP A 12 47.91 -2.44 -0.07
CA TRP A 12 46.56 -3.01 -0.06
C TRP A 12 45.54 -2.09 0.58
N LEU A 13 45.89 -1.31 1.61
CA LEU A 13 45.04 -0.29 2.20
C LEU A 13 44.81 0.89 1.25
N LEU A 14 45.80 1.32 0.49
CA LEU A 14 45.65 2.36 -0.53
C LEU A 14 44.89 1.87 -1.77
N ALA A 15 45.02 0.60 -2.17
CA ALA A 15 44.22 0.03 -3.25
C ALA A 15 42.75 -0.19 -2.87
N ALA A 16 42.45 -0.44 -1.59
CA ALA A 16 41.07 -0.55 -1.08
C ALA A 16 40.37 0.82 -1.00
N THR A 17 41.11 1.90 -0.70
CA THR A 17 40.55 3.27 -0.67
C THR A 17 40.34 3.82 -2.07
N THR A 18 41.17 3.52 -3.06
CA THR A 18 40.97 3.99 -4.44
C THR A 18 39.91 3.22 -5.21
N ALA A 19 39.61 1.95 -4.86
CA ALA A 19 38.53 1.18 -5.45
C ALA A 19 37.14 1.57 -4.88
N THR A 20 37.11 2.11 -3.67
CA THR A 20 35.87 2.64 -3.05
C THR A 20 35.52 4.04 -3.55
N GLU A 21 36.49 4.85 -3.91
CA GLU A 21 36.24 6.21 -4.45
C GLU A 21 35.63 6.20 -5.86
N PHE A 22 35.79 5.14 -6.64
CA PHE A 22 35.24 5.06 -8.01
C PHE A 22 33.79 4.53 -8.08
N VAL A 23 33.22 4.04 -6.96
CA VAL A 23 31.83 3.55 -6.87
C VAL A 23 30.97 4.45 -5.98
N LEU A 24 31.58 5.32 -5.17
CA LEU A 24 30.91 6.20 -4.20
C LEU A 24 31.01 7.71 -4.52
N GLY A 25 31.60 8.04 -5.66
CA GLY A 25 31.82 9.43 -6.03
C GLY A 25 30.56 10.08 -6.57
N ASP A 26 29.56 10.37 -5.73
CA ASP A 26 28.60 11.46 -5.87
C ASP A 26 27.41 11.41 -4.88
N LEU A 27 27.58 10.78 -3.71
CA LEU A 27 26.54 10.79 -2.69
C LEU A 27 27.09 11.24 -1.32
N PRO A 28 27.43 12.55 -1.15
CA PRO A 28 28.04 13.05 0.09
C PRO A 28 27.11 12.93 1.33
N TRP A 29 25.84 12.60 1.15
CA TRP A 29 24.86 12.46 2.21
C TRP A 29 24.62 11.01 2.68
N GLN A 30 24.94 9.99 1.87
CA GLN A 30 24.84 8.58 2.29
C GLN A 30 25.79 8.26 3.45
N THR A 31 26.97 8.86 3.44
CA THR A 31 27.95 8.77 4.54
C THR A 31 27.46 9.45 5.83
N ALA A 32 26.72 10.55 5.72
CA ALA A 32 26.22 11.29 6.89
C ALA A 32 25.10 10.52 7.64
N ILE A 33 24.37 9.63 6.98
CA ILE A 33 23.29 8.85 7.62
C ILE A 33 23.84 7.58 8.30
N ALA A 34 24.93 7.02 7.80
CA ALA A 34 25.67 5.92 8.41
C ALA A 34 26.65 6.39 9.51
N ASP A 35 26.83 7.70 9.69
CA ASP A 35 27.69 8.26 10.71
C ASP A 35 27.07 8.04 12.10
N PRO A 36 27.71 7.31 13.02
CA PRO A 36 27.23 7.09 14.38
C PRO A 36 27.13 8.39 15.21
N LEU A 37 27.68 9.50 14.73
CA LEU A 37 27.58 10.82 15.35
C LEU A 37 26.32 11.59 14.98
N VAL A 38 25.57 11.19 13.93
CA VAL A 38 24.34 11.84 13.52
C VAL A 38 23.18 11.38 14.41
N LYS A 39 22.57 12.28 15.15
CA LYS A 39 21.37 12.00 15.94
C LYS A 39 20.16 11.91 15.02
N LYS A 40 19.28 10.95 15.31
CA LYS A 40 17.98 10.76 14.66
C LYS A 40 16.90 10.83 15.72
N ARG A 41 16.07 11.87 15.68
CA ARG A 41 15.01 12.07 16.67
C ARG A 41 13.64 12.02 16.00
N ALA A 42 12.71 11.30 16.61
CA ALA A 42 11.33 11.22 16.14
C ALA A 42 10.33 11.63 17.23
N LEU A 43 9.33 12.44 16.85
CA LEU A 43 8.15 12.73 17.65
C LEU A 43 6.93 12.21 16.91
N LEU A 44 6.24 11.21 17.47
CA LEU A 44 5.11 10.52 16.88
C LEU A 44 3.87 10.77 17.72
N ILE A 45 2.85 11.41 17.13
CA ILE A 45 1.62 11.82 17.80
C ILE A 45 0.45 11.06 17.18
N GLY A 46 -0.37 10.39 18.00
CA GLY A 46 -1.54 9.64 17.52
C GLY A 46 -2.69 9.72 18.51
N ILE A 47 -3.85 10.19 18.06
CA ILE A 47 -5.00 10.45 18.93
C ILE A 47 -6.22 9.71 18.40
N ASN A 48 -6.67 8.70 19.13
CA ASN A 48 -7.91 7.98 18.89
C ASN A 48 -9.07 8.58 19.68
N ARG A 49 -8.85 8.90 20.97
CA ARG A 49 -9.88 9.29 21.90
C ARG A 49 -9.96 10.80 22.00
N TYR A 50 -11.08 11.34 21.62
CA TYR A 50 -11.36 12.77 21.72
C TYR A 50 -12.51 13.02 22.70
N PRO A 51 -12.60 14.22 23.32
CA PRO A 51 -13.79 14.63 24.03
C PRO A 51 -15.03 14.55 23.13
N GLU A 52 -16.17 14.11 23.64
CA GLU A 52 -17.42 13.95 22.88
C GLU A 52 -17.81 15.24 22.09
N ALA A 53 -17.52 16.40 22.65
CA ALA A 53 -17.74 17.69 21.99
C ALA A 53 -16.84 17.91 20.75
N THR A 54 -15.72 17.17 20.64
CA THR A 54 -14.79 17.29 19.50
C THR A 54 -15.20 16.36 18.36
N GLY A 55 -15.76 15.20 18.67
CA GLY A 55 -16.19 14.20 17.70
C GLY A 55 -16.17 12.78 18.26
N SER A 56 -16.55 11.80 17.42
CA SER A 56 -16.46 10.38 17.77
C SER A 56 -15.02 9.90 17.73
N ASP A 57 -14.71 8.88 18.52
CA ASP A 57 -13.38 8.28 18.55
C ASP A 57 -12.91 7.77 17.16
N LEU A 58 -11.64 7.99 16.87
CA LEU A 58 -10.90 7.29 15.83
C LEU A 58 -10.42 5.94 16.37
N THR A 59 -9.91 5.09 15.51
CA THR A 59 -9.43 3.76 15.92
C THR A 59 -8.04 3.43 15.38
N GLY A 60 -7.55 4.20 14.41
CA GLY A 60 -6.31 3.91 13.67
C GLY A 60 -5.09 4.73 14.11
N ALA A 61 -5.26 5.90 14.71
CA ALA A 61 -4.15 6.84 14.90
C ALA A 61 -3.05 6.33 15.86
N VAL A 62 -3.41 5.60 16.91
CA VAL A 62 -2.43 4.98 17.82
C VAL A 62 -1.68 3.84 17.13
N THR A 63 -2.35 3.09 16.26
CA THR A 63 -1.70 2.07 15.40
C THR A 63 -0.71 2.70 14.43
N ASP A 64 -1.02 3.87 13.89
CA ASP A 64 -0.14 4.61 12.97
C ASP A 64 1.17 5.00 13.66
N VAL A 65 1.10 5.43 14.93
CA VAL A 65 2.31 5.67 15.75
C VAL A 65 3.16 4.40 15.85
N ALA A 66 2.54 3.25 16.11
CA ALA A 66 3.26 1.98 16.19
C ALA A 66 3.88 1.57 14.84
N LEU A 67 3.16 1.76 13.71
CA LEU A 67 3.66 1.51 12.36
C LEU A 67 4.89 2.35 12.06
N GLN A 68 4.85 3.64 12.36
CA GLN A 68 5.98 4.57 12.19
C GLN A 68 7.16 4.18 13.09
N GLN A 69 6.90 3.91 14.37
CA GLN A 69 7.94 3.52 15.33
C GLN A 69 8.72 2.29 14.85
N GLN A 70 8.02 1.23 14.45
CA GLN A 70 8.66 -0.02 14.04
C GLN A 70 9.50 0.16 12.76
N VAL A 71 9.00 0.88 11.77
CA VAL A 71 9.77 1.09 10.53
C VAL A 71 10.98 2.00 10.76
N LEU A 72 10.85 3.05 11.56
CA LEU A 72 11.96 3.96 11.89
C LEU A 72 13.07 3.22 12.65
N GLN A 73 12.70 2.42 13.63
CA GLN A 73 13.66 1.68 14.43
C GLN A 73 14.40 0.61 13.61
N HIS A 74 13.67 -0.20 12.85
CA HIS A 74 14.24 -1.40 12.23
C HIS A 74 14.74 -1.20 10.79
N ARG A 75 14.33 -0.13 10.11
CA ARG A 75 14.77 0.17 8.75
C ARG A 75 15.64 1.41 8.63
N PHE A 76 15.41 2.40 9.49
CA PHE A 76 16.09 3.70 9.40
C PHE A 76 17.05 3.97 10.56
N GLY A 77 17.18 3.04 11.51
CA GLY A 77 18.18 3.06 12.59
C GLY A 77 17.95 4.16 13.62
N PHE A 78 16.70 4.56 13.85
CA PHE A 78 16.36 5.33 15.01
C PHE A 78 16.48 4.43 16.26
N ARG A 79 17.11 4.91 17.33
CA ARG A 79 17.16 4.18 18.58
C ARG A 79 15.83 4.32 19.30
N ALA A 80 15.42 3.31 20.07
CA ALA A 80 14.15 3.33 20.79
C ALA A 80 14.00 4.55 21.71
N GLU A 81 15.08 4.96 22.39
CA GLU A 81 15.12 6.13 23.26
C GLU A 81 15.05 7.48 22.53
N ASP A 82 15.32 7.50 21.23
CA ASP A 82 15.24 8.69 20.38
C ASP A 82 13.87 8.85 19.70
N ILE A 83 12.94 7.93 19.94
CA ILE A 83 11.57 7.99 19.43
C ILE A 83 10.62 8.32 20.59
N LEU A 84 10.12 9.55 20.61
CA LEU A 84 9.12 9.98 21.59
C LEU A 84 7.72 9.80 21.01
N THR A 85 6.85 9.11 21.75
CA THR A 85 5.45 8.89 21.37
C THR A 85 4.50 9.63 22.30
N LEU A 86 3.55 10.35 21.74
CA LEU A 86 2.42 10.95 22.46
C LEU A 86 1.13 10.37 21.90
N THR A 87 0.41 9.62 22.74
CA THR A 87 -0.84 8.99 22.32
C THR A 87 -1.97 9.37 23.28
N ASP A 88 -3.16 9.54 22.72
CA ASP A 88 -4.41 9.85 23.43
C ASP A 88 -4.20 10.93 24.52
N GLU A 89 -4.47 10.66 25.77
CA GLU A 89 -4.48 11.62 26.89
C GLU A 89 -3.16 12.38 27.07
N ARG A 90 -2.05 11.86 26.50
CA ARG A 90 -0.73 12.50 26.54
C ARG A 90 -0.50 13.51 25.42
N ALA A 91 -1.41 13.60 24.47
CA ALA A 91 -1.28 14.48 23.31
C ALA A 91 -2.10 15.77 23.45
N THR A 92 -2.05 16.43 24.61
CA THR A 92 -2.60 17.79 24.77
C THR A 92 -1.72 18.80 24.05
N ARG A 93 -2.28 19.99 23.73
CA ARG A 93 -1.51 21.06 23.06
C ARG A 93 -0.29 21.44 23.88
N ALA A 94 -0.46 21.66 25.18
CA ALA A 94 0.65 22.02 26.07
C ALA A 94 1.75 20.95 26.11
N GLN A 95 1.39 19.68 26.30
CA GLN A 95 2.34 18.57 26.32
C GLN A 95 3.03 18.36 24.98
N THR A 96 2.33 18.56 23.88
CA THR A 96 2.89 18.47 22.52
C THR A 96 3.96 19.54 22.27
N LEU A 97 3.69 20.78 22.66
CA LEU A 97 4.65 21.88 22.56
C LEU A 97 5.87 21.67 23.45
N GLU A 98 5.64 21.24 24.70
CA GLU A 98 6.72 20.93 25.63
C GLU A 98 7.59 19.76 25.13
N ALA A 99 6.96 18.69 24.64
CA ALA A 99 7.64 17.53 24.07
C ALA A 99 8.51 17.94 22.87
N PHE A 100 7.97 18.76 21.97
CA PHE A 100 8.71 19.27 20.82
C PHE A 100 9.96 20.03 21.27
N GLN A 101 9.81 21.01 22.16
CA GLN A 101 10.91 21.84 22.65
C GLN A 101 11.99 21.01 23.34
N ARG A 102 11.60 20.08 24.24
CA ARG A 102 12.52 19.28 25.03
C ARG A 102 13.22 18.22 24.18
N HIS A 103 12.46 17.51 23.33
CA HIS A 103 12.98 16.38 22.56
C HIS A 103 13.94 16.81 21.45
N PHE A 104 13.79 18.02 20.92
CA PHE A 104 14.63 18.56 19.84
C PHE A 104 15.63 19.65 20.29
N ALA A 105 15.80 19.86 21.61
CA ALA A 105 16.63 20.94 22.17
C ALA A 105 18.13 20.83 21.82
N ASP A 106 18.66 19.61 21.71
CA ASP A 106 20.09 19.32 21.58
C ASP A 106 20.50 18.86 20.18
N LEU A 107 19.75 19.27 19.16
CA LEU A 107 20.02 18.96 17.74
C LEU A 107 21.11 19.85 17.15
N SER A 108 21.81 19.32 16.16
CA SER A 108 22.76 20.01 15.29
C SER A 108 22.25 20.09 13.85
N SER A 109 22.95 20.84 12.98
CA SER A 109 22.57 21.01 11.57
C SER A 109 22.62 19.71 10.74
N ASN A 110 23.34 18.69 11.20
CA ASN A 110 23.44 17.40 10.53
C ASN A 110 22.40 16.37 10.97
N ASP A 111 21.73 16.62 12.09
CA ASP A 111 20.81 15.66 12.67
C ASP A 111 19.52 15.51 11.87
N VAL A 112 18.84 14.40 12.05
CA VAL A 112 17.63 14.00 11.33
C VAL A 112 16.43 14.08 12.26
N VAL A 113 15.35 14.69 11.77
CA VAL A 113 14.08 14.83 12.48
C VAL A 113 12.96 14.15 11.72
N TRP A 114 12.17 13.37 12.44
CA TRP A 114 10.92 12.78 11.96
C TRP A 114 9.77 13.21 12.84
N LEU A 115 8.79 13.89 12.27
CA LEU A 115 7.56 14.27 12.94
C LEU A 115 6.39 13.53 12.29
N HIS A 116 5.54 12.91 13.09
CA HIS A 116 4.31 12.27 12.62
C HIS A 116 3.13 12.73 13.46
N PHE A 117 2.04 13.08 12.79
CA PHE A 117 0.75 13.33 13.41
C PHE A 117 -0.33 12.51 12.73
N SER A 118 -1.13 11.82 13.53
CA SER A 118 -2.29 11.06 13.11
C SER A 118 -3.46 11.34 14.05
N GLY A 119 -4.57 11.83 13.49
CA GLY A 119 -5.71 12.27 14.27
C GLY A 119 -6.65 13.17 13.47
N TYR A 120 -7.53 13.88 14.16
CA TYR A 120 -8.40 14.87 13.53
C TYR A 120 -7.61 16.13 13.12
N GLY A 121 -7.91 16.61 11.92
CA GLY A 121 -7.61 17.98 11.53
C GLY A 121 -8.87 18.85 11.52
N SER A 122 -8.65 20.14 11.36
CA SER A 122 -9.68 21.16 11.35
C SER A 122 -9.22 22.38 10.56
N GLN A 123 -10.05 23.39 10.49
CA GLN A 123 -9.72 24.73 10.03
C GLN A 123 -9.94 25.72 11.17
N VAL A 124 -9.02 26.68 11.30
CA VAL A 124 -9.13 27.76 12.27
C VAL A 124 -9.06 29.11 11.58
N GLN A 125 -9.75 30.09 12.14
CA GLN A 125 -9.69 31.47 11.72
C GLN A 125 -8.61 32.18 12.56
N PRO A 126 -7.54 32.74 11.93
CA PRO A 126 -6.41 33.33 12.66
C PRO A 126 -6.81 34.54 13.51
N SER A 127 -7.77 35.33 13.06
CA SER A 127 -8.32 36.45 13.81
C SER A 127 -9.81 36.63 13.51
N PRO A 128 -10.59 37.24 14.43
CA PRO A 128 -12.03 37.50 14.21
C PRO A 128 -12.33 38.32 12.96
N ASP A 129 -11.40 39.17 12.54
CA ASP A 129 -11.54 40.07 11.40
C ASP A 129 -11.01 39.46 10.08
N SER A 130 -10.47 38.25 10.11
CA SER A 130 -9.93 37.56 8.94
C SER A 130 -11.00 36.68 8.31
N GLU A 131 -11.24 36.83 7.01
CA GLU A 131 -12.04 35.85 6.24
C GLU A 131 -11.21 34.60 5.86
N ALA A 132 -9.90 34.66 5.99
CA ALA A 132 -9.02 33.53 5.70
C ALA A 132 -9.09 32.48 6.81
N VAL A 133 -9.08 31.22 6.42
CA VAL A 133 -8.96 30.06 7.30
C VAL A 133 -7.65 29.35 7.04
N GLU A 134 -7.07 28.77 8.09
CA GLU A 134 -5.87 27.95 7.96
C GLU A 134 -6.08 26.53 8.50
N PRO A 135 -5.41 25.51 7.94
CA PRO A 135 -5.42 24.15 8.45
C PRO A 135 -4.81 24.05 9.85
N SER A 136 -5.36 23.19 10.68
CA SER A 136 -4.92 22.94 12.06
C SER A 136 -4.95 21.46 12.42
N LEU A 137 -4.11 21.05 13.37
CA LEU A 137 -4.14 19.75 14.01
C LEU A 137 -4.98 19.85 15.29
N VAL A 138 -5.88 18.89 15.51
CA VAL A 138 -6.74 18.87 16.70
C VAL A 138 -6.09 17.97 17.74
N LEU A 139 -5.70 18.55 18.91
CA LEU A 139 -5.09 17.80 20.01
C LEU A 139 -6.18 17.17 20.90
N VAL A 140 -5.79 16.28 21.82
CA VAL A 140 -6.75 15.51 22.62
C VAL A 140 -7.62 16.38 23.54
N ASP A 141 -7.12 17.55 23.93
CA ASP A 141 -7.86 18.53 24.70
C ASP A 141 -8.90 19.34 23.88
N GLY A 142 -9.06 18.99 22.60
CA GLY A 142 -9.94 19.67 21.66
C GLY A 142 -9.41 21.00 21.14
N LEU A 143 -8.21 21.39 21.57
CA LEU A 143 -7.54 22.61 21.14
C LEU A 143 -6.81 22.41 19.80
N ASP A 144 -6.80 23.48 19.01
CA ASP A 144 -6.17 23.49 17.70
C ASP A 144 -4.67 23.88 17.78
N LEU A 145 -3.84 23.22 17.00
CA LEU A 145 -2.47 23.64 16.67
C LEU A 145 -2.42 23.99 15.18
N PRO A 146 -2.48 25.28 14.81
CA PRO A 146 -2.40 25.70 13.42
C PRO A 146 -1.13 25.24 12.74
N LEU A 147 -1.20 24.90 11.45
CA LEU A 147 -0.01 24.50 10.71
C LEU A 147 1.03 25.62 10.59
N SER A 148 0.60 26.87 10.56
CA SER A 148 1.53 28.02 10.65
C SER A 148 2.39 27.98 11.91
N SER A 149 1.81 27.61 13.07
CA SER A 149 2.54 27.41 14.33
C SER A 149 3.50 26.23 14.26
N LEU A 150 3.07 25.12 13.68
CA LEU A 150 3.93 23.95 13.47
C LEU A 150 5.12 24.28 12.56
N TRP A 151 4.90 25.07 11.47
CA TRP A 151 5.97 25.50 10.59
C TRP A 151 6.96 26.45 11.30
N LEU A 152 6.50 27.31 12.19
CA LEU A 152 7.37 28.15 13.01
C LEU A 152 8.25 27.29 13.93
N LEU A 153 7.69 26.30 14.59
CA LEU A 153 8.43 25.34 15.41
C LEU A 153 9.50 24.59 14.60
N LEU A 154 9.15 24.04 13.45
CA LEU A 154 10.10 23.32 12.59
C LEU A 154 11.21 24.23 12.07
N ARG A 155 10.93 25.50 11.72
CA ARG A 155 11.92 26.49 11.31
C ARG A 155 12.86 26.91 12.44
N SER A 156 12.48 26.72 13.70
CA SER A 156 13.37 26.99 14.85
C SER A 156 14.45 25.94 15.01
N LEU A 157 14.31 24.75 14.41
CA LEU A 157 15.30 23.68 14.48
C LEU A 157 16.57 24.01 13.67
N PRO A 158 17.75 23.58 14.14
CA PRO A 158 19.02 23.88 13.45
C PRO A 158 19.24 23.07 12.17
N THR A 159 18.44 22.05 11.90
CA THR A 159 18.55 21.14 10.76
C THR A 159 17.46 21.37 9.72
N SER A 160 17.78 21.10 8.45
CA SER A 160 16.81 21.02 7.34
C SER A 160 16.46 19.56 6.95
N LYS A 161 17.08 18.57 7.61
CA LYS A 161 16.82 17.14 7.35
C LYS A 161 15.58 16.67 8.13
N ILE A 162 14.43 17.25 7.77
CA ILE A 162 13.14 17.06 8.46
C ILE A 162 12.17 16.37 7.52
N ILE A 163 11.49 15.34 8.02
CA ILE A 163 10.30 14.76 7.41
C ILE A 163 9.13 14.93 8.37
N THR A 164 8.06 15.50 7.86
CA THR A 164 6.78 15.63 8.58
C THR A 164 5.72 14.81 7.86
N VAL A 165 5.08 13.87 8.55
CA VAL A 165 4.00 13.03 8.02
C VAL A 165 2.70 13.44 8.72
N LEU A 166 1.72 13.88 7.94
CA LEU A 166 0.42 14.34 8.43
C LEU A 166 -0.69 13.43 7.90
N ASP A 167 -1.14 12.49 8.72
CA ASP A 167 -2.27 11.60 8.39
C ASP A 167 -3.57 12.14 9.01
N THR A 168 -4.03 13.22 8.40
CA THR A 168 -5.18 14.02 8.83
C THR A 168 -5.77 14.77 7.64
N SER A 169 -6.99 15.26 7.77
CA SER A 169 -7.62 16.16 6.80
C SER A 169 -8.30 17.35 7.50
N TYR A 170 -8.44 18.44 6.78
CA TYR A 170 -8.81 19.72 7.35
C TYR A 170 -10.24 20.16 6.99
N THR A 171 -10.86 19.50 6.03
CA THR A 171 -12.22 19.79 5.56
C THR A 171 -13.17 18.67 5.99
N TYR A 172 -14.27 19.03 6.65
CA TYR A 172 -15.31 18.07 7.01
C TYR A 172 -16.33 17.94 5.87
N PRO A 173 -16.50 16.73 5.29
CA PRO A 173 -17.39 16.53 4.14
C PRO A 173 -18.89 16.41 4.51
N GLY A 174 -19.27 16.71 5.73
CA GLY A 174 -20.66 16.61 6.22
C GLY A 174 -21.08 15.18 6.64
N ASN A 175 -20.21 14.20 6.50
CA ASN A 175 -20.42 12.82 6.96
C ASN A 175 -19.10 12.27 7.54
N PRO A 176 -19.11 11.64 8.72
CA PRO A 176 -17.92 11.02 9.30
C PRO A 176 -17.43 9.78 8.53
N LEU A 177 -18.22 9.25 7.60
CA LEU A 177 -17.88 8.12 6.75
C LEU A 177 -17.86 8.51 5.27
N LEU A 178 -16.79 8.16 4.58
CA LEU A 178 -16.67 8.08 3.14
C LEU A 178 -16.82 6.60 2.73
N GLY A 179 -18.05 6.19 2.36
CA GLY A 179 -18.34 4.76 2.15
C GLY A 179 -18.16 3.94 3.42
N ASN A 180 -17.15 3.06 3.46
CA ASN A 180 -16.78 2.27 4.64
C ASN A 180 -15.55 2.83 5.39
N LEU A 181 -14.99 3.94 4.93
CA LEU A 181 -13.82 4.58 5.51
C LEU A 181 -14.21 5.69 6.47
N ARG A 182 -13.52 5.83 7.59
CA ARG A 182 -13.75 6.92 8.56
C ARG A 182 -12.88 8.12 8.21
N VAL A 183 -13.49 9.30 8.15
CA VAL A 183 -12.82 10.56 7.80
C VAL A 183 -12.07 11.12 9.02
N ARG A 184 -10.87 11.64 8.79
CA ARG A 184 -9.98 12.20 9.82
C ARG A 184 -10.02 13.73 9.88
N SER A 185 -11.22 14.30 9.80
CA SER A 185 -11.46 15.71 10.10
C SER A 185 -12.46 15.86 11.23
N ARG A 186 -12.28 16.89 12.04
CA ARG A 186 -13.24 17.22 13.12
C ARG A 186 -14.64 17.34 12.52
N PRO A 187 -15.64 16.60 13.03
CA PRO A 187 -17.00 16.63 12.51
C PRO A 187 -17.75 17.89 12.97
N SER A 188 -17.28 19.06 12.54
CA SER A 188 -17.89 20.35 12.81
C SER A 188 -17.98 21.19 11.54
N PRO A 189 -19.15 21.72 11.20
CA PRO A 189 -19.30 22.66 10.08
C PRO A 189 -18.80 24.07 10.41
N THR A 190 -18.51 24.37 11.68
CA THR A 190 -18.07 25.70 12.12
C THR A 190 -16.56 25.75 12.23
N VAL A 191 -15.97 26.79 11.65
CA VAL A 191 -14.53 27.09 11.77
C VAL A 191 -14.27 27.59 13.18
N ALA A 192 -13.31 27.00 13.88
CA ALA A 192 -12.90 27.45 15.21
C ALA A 192 -12.11 28.76 15.13
N GLN A 193 -12.22 29.59 16.15
CA GLN A 193 -11.35 30.78 16.27
C GLN A 193 -10.09 30.41 17.05
N LEU A 194 -8.97 30.98 16.61
CA LEU A 194 -7.69 30.81 17.30
C LEU A 194 -7.78 31.48 18.69
N ASP A 195 -7.44 30.75 19.74
CA ASP A 195 -7.44 31.28 21.11
C ASP A 195 -6.31 32.27 21.36
N HIS A 196 -6.38 33.01 22.45
CA HIS A 196 -5.42 34.07 22.80
C HIS A 196 -4.00 33.50 23.04
N GLU A 197 -3.90 32.36 23.72
CA GLU A 197 -2.61 31.74 24.04
C GLU A 197 -1.86 31.34 22.76
N GLN A 198 -2.56 30.75 21.80
CA GLN A 198 -2.00 30.33 20.55
C GLN A 198 -1.56 31.54 19.69
N ARG A 199 -2.31 32.63 19.68
CA ARG A 199 -1.89 33.86 19.01
C ARG A 199 -0.62 34.43 19.64
N GLN A 200 -0.57 34.52 20.97
CA GLN A 200 0.61 34.98 21.69
C GLN A 200 1.82 34.10 21.42
N PHE A 201 1.63 32.78 21.38
CA PHE A 201 2.68 31.82 21.01
C PHE A 201 3.22 32.08 19.60
N GLN A 202 2.35 32.26 18.61
CA GLN A 202 2.75 32.59 17.24
C GLN A 202 3.55 33.89 17.17
N GLU A 203 3.10 34.95 17.83
CA GLU A 203 3.79 36.23 17.89
C GLU A 203 5.19 36.12 18.50
N GLN A 204 5.32 35.39 19.60
CA GLN A 204 6.60 35.13 20.24
C GLN A 204 7.54 34.35 19.30
N GLN A 205 7.09 33.24 18.69
CA GLN A 205 7.89 32.47 17.76
C GLN A 205 8.30 33.29 16.53
N GLN A 206 7.40 34.06 15.97
CA GLN A 206 7.71 34.98 14.86
C GLN A 206 8.75 36.04 15.24
N SER A 207 8.68 36.59 16.45
CA SER A 207 9.66 37.59 16.92
C SER A 207 11.06 36.98 17.06
N HIS A 208 11.17 35.76 17.55
CA HIS A 208 12.45 35.03 17.62
C HIS A 208 13.01 34.68 16.24
N LEU A 209 12.17 34.36 15.26
CA LEU A 209 12.57 33.97 13.91
C LEU A 209 12.87 35.17 13.00
N LYS A 210 12.35 36.39 13.28
CA LYS A 210 12.62 37.61 12.47
C LYS A 210 14.10 37.89 12.27
N ALA A 211 14.95 37.49 13.19
CA ALA A 211 16.40 37.53 13.04
C ALA A 211 16.97 36.49 12.06
N ASN A 212 16.20 35.43 11.70
CA ASN A 212 16.63 34.28 10.93
C ASN A 212 15.71 33.94 9.72
N LEU A 213 14.94 34.89 9.22
CA LEU A 213 13.97 34.72 8.11
C LEU A 213 14.56 34.25 6.76
N LYS A 214 15.90 34.17 6.66
CA LYS A 214 16.59 33.65 5.45
C LYS A 214 16.84 32.14 5.50
N ARG A 215 16.26 31.40 6.46
CA ARG A 215 16.43 29.95 6.53
C ARG A 215 15.54 29.25 5.50
N ASP A 216 16.10 28.18 4.94
CA ASP A 216 15.41 27.25 4.05
C ASP A 216 14.10 26.71 4.63
N PRO A 217 13.18 26.21 3.76
CA PRO A 217 11.92 25.57 4.21
C PRO A 217 12.16 24.47 5.25
N PRO A 218 11.16 24.15 6.10
CA PRO A 218 11.33 23.22 7.22
C PRO A 218 11.44 21.73 6.82
N GLY A 219 11.94 21.42 5.65
CA GLY A 219 12.13 20.05 5.18
C GLY A 219 11.00 19.59 4.25
N TRP A 220 10.61 18.32 4.37
CA TRP A 220 9.58 17.70 3.54
C TRP A 220 8.33 17.39 4.35
N VAL A 221 7.16 17.73 3.79
CA VAL A 221 5.85 17.41 4.35
C VAL A 221 5.17 16.39 3.45
N ILE A 222 4.78 15.25 4.03
CA ILE A 222 3.96 14.21 3.41
C ILE A 222 2.59 14.31 4.02
N SER A 223 1.58 14.73 3.26
CA SER A 223 0.20 14.87 3.71
C SER A 223 -0.68 13.77 3.13
N ALA A 224 -1.67 13.32 3.91
CA ALA A 224 -2.57 12.25 3.50
C ALA A 224 -3.48 12.61 2.34
N ALA A 225 -3.79 13.89 2.18
CA ALA A 225 -4.67 14.37 1.13
C ALA A 225 -4.32 15.79 0.71
N ALA A 226 -4.54 16.11 -0.55
CA ALA A 226 -4.55 17.47 -1.06
C ALA A 226 -5.81 18.20 -0.58
N LEU A 227 -5.74 19.52 -0.39
CA LEU A 227 -6.94 20.32 -0.13
C LEU A 227 -7.82 20.40 -1.40
N PRO A 228 -9.15 20.24 -1.32
CA PRO A 228 -9.99 20.00 -0.14
C PRO A 228 -10.32 18.52 0.14
N GLN A 229 -9.56 17.57 -0.39
CA GLN A 229 -9.78 16.13 -0.20
C GLN A 229 -9.69 15.71 1.27
N VAL A 230 -10.12 14.49 1.58
CA VAL A 230 -10.17 13.96 2.94
C VAL A 230 -9.18 12.84 3.17
N ALA A 231 -8.55 12.82 4.34
CA ALA A 231 -7.79 11.68 4.84
C ALA A 231 -8.72 10.70 5.55
N THR A 232 -8.45 9.41 5.39
CA THR A 232 -9.31 8.36 5.93
C THR A 232 -8.55 7.28 6.66
N GLU A 233 -9.23 6.60 7.58
CA GLU A 233 -8.81 5.35 8.20
C GLU A 233 -9.78 4.22 7.89
N SER A 234 -9.27 3.00 7.96
CA SER A 234 -10.07 1.79 7.78
C SER A 234 -9.81 0.79 8.90
N GLN A 235 -10.81 -0.06 9.13
CA GLN A 235 -10.70 -1.21 10.01
C GLN A 235 -10.30 -2.45 9.22
N TRP A 236 -9.44 -3.26 9.81
CA TRP A 236 -8.95 -4.52 9.28
C TRP A 236 -9.09 -5.60 10.34
N GLN A 237 -8.81 -6.85 10.01
CA GLN A 237 -8.91 -7.93 10.98
C GLN A 237 -7.91 -7.76 12.13
N GLY A 238 -8.40 -7.25 13.26
CA GLY A 238 -7.65 -7.09 14.50
C GLY A 238 -6.85 -5.79 14.63
N PHE A 239 -6.99 -4.82 13.71
CA PHE A 239 -6.39 -3.48 13.83
C PHE A 239 -7.11 -2.46 12.94
N SER A 240 -6.86 -1.19 13.19
CA SER A 240 -7.26 -0.08 12.33
C SER A 240 -6.04 0.79 12.04
N CYS A 241 -6.01 1.47 10.91
CA CYS A 241 -4.93 2.39 10.56
C CYS A 241 -5.38 3.44 9.54
N GLY A 242 -4.66 4.54 9.46
CA GLY A 242 -4.78 5.50 8.38
C GLY A 242 -4.24 4.95 7.08
N LEU A 243 -4.92 5.28 5.98
CA LEU A 243 -4.52 4.77 4.67
C LEU A 243 -3.15 5.29 4.25
N LEU A 244 -2.85 6.58 4.49
CA LEU A 244 -1.52 7.12 4.21
C LEU A 244 -0.44 6.41 5.02
N THR A 245 -0.61 6.34 6.34
CA THR A 245 0.43 5.83 7.23
C THR A 245 0.74 4.38 6.90
N TYR A 246 -0.28 3.53 6.67
CA TYR A 246 -0.02 2.15 6.28
C TYR A 246 0.66 2.04 4.91
N ALA A 247 0.12 2.73 3.89
CA ALA A 247 0.67 2.69 2.55
C ALA A 247 2.13 3.14 2.51
N LEU A 248 2.44 4.27 3.16
CA LEU A 248 3.79 4.79 3.27
C LEU A 248 4.72 3.83 4.01
N THR A 249 4.33 3.36 5.20
CA THR A 249 5.18 2.47 6.01
C THR A 249 5.44 1.14 5.32
N GLN A 250 4.46 0.57 4.63
CA GLN A 250 4.67 -0.64 3.82
C GLN A 250 5.74 -0.42 2.74
N GLN A 251 5.68 0.71 2.01
CA GLN A 251 6.70 1.03 1.02
C GLN A 251 8.07 1.28 1.66
N LEU A 252 8.12 1.90 2.84
CA LEU A 252 9.36 2.11 3.61
C LEU A 252 9.97 0.78 4.10
N TRP A 253 9.16 -0.22 4.48
CA TRP A 253 9.65 -1.57 4.77
C TRP A 253 10.35 -2.20 3.57
N TRP A 254 9.89 -1.92 2.36
CA TRP A 254 10.41 -2.46 1.11
C TRP A 254 11.45 -1.57 0.42
N LEU A 255 11.69 -0.37 0.96
CA LEU A 255 12.58 0.62 0.34
C LEU A 255 14.00 0.07 0.20
N SER A 256 14.58 0.20 -0.99
CA SER A 256 16.00 -0.03 -1.27
C SER A 256 16.74 1.30 -1.39
N PRO A 257 18.06 1.33 -1.16
CA PRO A 257 18.85 2.56 -1.30
C PRO A 257 18.80 3.20 -2.70
N GLU A 258 18.48 2.40 -3.73
CA GLU A 258 18.40 2.84 -5.13
C GLU A 258 16.98 3.32 -5.52
N ALA A 259 16.03 3.30 -4.60
CA ALA A 259 14.66 3.74 -4.88
C ALA A 259 14.60 5.27 -5.04
N SER A 260 13.73 5.75 -5.93
CA SER A 260 13.43 7.18 -6.05
C SER A 260 12.24 7.59 -5.16
N LEU A 261 12.20 8.88 -4.82
CA LEU A 261 11.06 9.45 -4.10
C LEU A 261 9.77 9.34 -4.91
N THR A 262 9.85 9.57 -6.22
CA THR A 262 8.72 9.40 -7.13
C THR A 262 8.13 8.01 -7.05
N ASN A 263 8.95 6.96 -7.10
CA ASN A 263 8.49 5.57 -6.96
C ASN A 263 7.83 5.29 -5.61
N LEU A 264 8.40 5.83 -4.52
CA LEU A 264 7.83 5.68 -3.19
C LEU A 264 6.41 6.26 -3.13
N LEU A 265 6.24 7.47 -3.66
CA LEU A 265 4.95 8.18 -3.63
C LEU A 265 3.93 7.57 -4.58
N THR A 266 4.29 7.31 -5.85
CA THR A 266 3.39 6.69 -6.81
C THR A 266 2.84 5.35 -6.28
N ARG A 267 3.68 4.55 -5.62
CA ARG A 267 3.23 3.28 -5.02
C ARG A 267 2.36 3.49 -3.78
N THR A 268 2.64 4.52 -2.99
CA THR A 268 1.81 4.91 -1.85
C THR A 268 0.44 5.39 -2.34
N GLU A 269 0.41 6.25 -3.35
CA GLU A 269 -0.80 6.76 -4.00
C GLU A 269 -1.66 5.62 -4.58
N GLN A 270 -1.06 4.70 -5.34
CA GLN A 270 -1.76 3.54 -5.92
C GLN A 270 -2.42 2.64 -4.86
N LEU A 271 -1.76 2.46 -3.71
CA LEU A 271 -2.34 1.68 -2.63
C LEU A 271 -3.54 2.40 -2.02
N ILE A 272 -3.44 3.71 -1.79
CA ILE A 272 -4.53 4.54 -1.26
C ILE A 272 -5.70 4.54 -2.25
N GLU A 273 -5.44 4.76 -3.55
CA GLU A 273 -6.47 4.78 -4.59
C GLU A 273 -7.26 3.47 -4.68
N THR A 274 -6.61 2.32 -4.42
CA THR A 274 -7.30 1.02 -4.36
C THR A 274 -8.44 1.01 -3.33
N PHE A 275 -8.35 1.81 -2.25
CA PHE A 275 -9.33 1.87 -1.18
C PHE A 275 -10.20 3.14 -1.22
N ALA A 276 -9.59 4.30 -1.30
CA ALA A 276 -10.27 5.60 -1.22
C ALA A 276 -10.69 6.17 -2.59
N GLY A 277 -10.19 5.59 -3.68
CA GLY A 277 -10.40 6.17 -5.01
C GLY A 277 -9.74 7.56 -5.12
N ALA A 278 -10.32 8.44 -5.94
CA ALA A 278 -9.81 9.80 -6.16
C ALA A 278 -10.08 10.76 -4.99
N GLU A 279 -10.81 10.34 -3.97
CA GLU A 279 -11.17 11.18 -2.83
C GLU A 279 -9.99 11.44 -1.87
N GLN A 280 -8.91 10.66 -2.00
CA GLN A 280 -7.70 10.82 -1.18
C GLN A 280 -6.45 10.65 -2.04
N THR A 281 -5.77 11.75 -2.32
CA THR A 281 -4.48 11.76 -3.03
C THR A 281 -3.40 12.32 -2.12
N PRO A 282 -2.39 11.52 -1.73
CA PRO A 282 -1.31 12.01 -0.88
C PRO A 282 -0.46 13.04 -1.62
N THR A 283 0.08 13.99 -0.87
CA THR A 283 0.98 15.00 -1.41
C THR A 283 2.31 14.97 -0.69
N ILE A 284 3.36 15.41 -1.39
CA ILE A 284 4.65 15.71 -0.78
C ILE A 284 5.14 17.05 -1.28
N CYS A 285 5.60 17.87 -0.36
CA CYS A 285 6.10 19.20 -0.69
C CYS A 285 7.19 19.67 0.29
N ARG A 286 8.02 20.59 -0.16
CA ARG A 286 8.82 21.42 0.74
C ARG A 286 7.94 22.53 1.28
N SER A 287 7.71 22.54 2.58
CA SER A 287 7.00 23.61 3.31
C SER A 287 5.54 23.89 2.92
N GLY A 288 4.71 22.85 2.78
CA GLY A 288 3.28 23.11 2.53
C GLY A 288 2.45 21.86 2.33
N LEU A 289 1.17 22.06 2.01
CA LEU A 289 0.20 21.02 1.71
C LEU A 289 -0.09 20.91 0.20
N GLU A 290 0.57 21.71 -0.61
CA GLU A 290 0.39 21.74 -2.05
C GLU A 290 1.26 20.67 -2.73
N ARG A 291 0.84 20.23 -3.91
CA ARG A 291 1.63 19.32 -4.73
C ARG A 291 2.81 20.10 -5.31
N CYS A 292 4.02 19.59 -5.12
CA CYS A 292 5.25 20.21 -5.63
C CYS A 292 5.95 19.28 -6.62
N ASP A 293 6.82 19.87 -7.43
CA ASP A 293 7.76 19.09 -8.24
C ASP A 293 8.69 18.29 -7.32
N LEU A 294 8.76 17.00 -7.60
CA LEU A 294 9.49 16.04 -6.78
C LEU A 294 10.96 15.95 -7.23
N PRO A 295 11.92 15.92 -6.29
CA PRO A 295 13.28 15.56 -6.63
C PRO A 295 13.35 14.09 -7.03
N ALA A 296 14.26 13.77 -7.95
CA ALA A 296 14.52 12.38 -8.34
C ALA A 296 15.09 11.54 -7.17
N GLU A 297 15.82 12.19 -6.25
CA GLU A 297 16.50 11.52 -5.13
C GLU A 297 15.65 11.52 -3.85
N LEU A 298 15.81 10.46 -3.05
CA LEU A 298 15.21 10.39 -1.72
C LEU A 298 15.83 11.44 -0.79
N PRO A 299 15.01 12.18 -0.01
CA PRO A 299 15.56 13.03 1.03
C PRO A 299 16.32 12.20 2.08
N PRO A 300 17.38 12.77 2.68
CA PRO A 300 18.27 12.05 3.60
C PRO A 300 17.57 11.22 4.69
N PRO A 301 16.49 11.69 5.36
CA PRO A 301 15.79 10.89 6.36
C PRO A 301 15.15 9.62 5.82
N LEU A 302 14.83 9.56 4.53
CA LEU A 302 14.20 8.41 3.87
C LEU A 302 15.19 7.38 3.31
N VAL A 303 16.50 7.57 3.49
CA VAL A 303 17.49 6.59 3.05
C VAL A 303 17.63 5.49 4.10
N PRO A 304 17.34 4.22 3.76
CA PRO A 304 17.48 3.12 4.71
C PRO A 304 18.95 2.91 5.12
N GLN A 305 19.17 2.66 6.40
CA GLN A 305 20.50 2.48 6.95
C GLN A 305 21.19 1.19 6.51
N LEU A 306 20.38 0.18 6.19
CA LEU A 306 20.86 -1.14 5.78
C LEU A 306 20.69 -1.29 4.27
N ALA A 307 21.76 -1.64 3.58
CA ALA A 307 21.74 -2.06 2.17
C ALA A 307 20.93 -3.35 1.93
N ALA A 308 20.19 -3.81 2.94
CA ALA A 308 19.38 -5.01 2.86
C ALA A 308 18.15 -4.80 1.96
N LEU A 309 17.93 -5.76 1.09
CA LEU A 309 16.66 -5.99 0.40
C LEU A 309 15.51 -5.91 1.43
N GLY A 310 14.49 -5.12 1.22
CA GLY A 310 13.37 -4.86 2.13
C GLY A 310 12.90 -6.05 2.98
N ALA A 311 12.01 -5.82 3.93
CA ALA A 311 11.50 -6.84 4.84
C ALA A 311 9.97 -6.86 4.85
N ASP A 312 9.38 -8.00 5.23
CA ASP A 312 7.93 -8.17 5.40
C ASP A 312 7.54 -8.07 6.88
N GLY A 313 8.52 -8.16 7.78
CA GLY A 313 8.33 -8.07 9.21
C GLY A 313 9.64 -8.09 9.98
N VAL A 314 9.52 -8.14 11.30
CA VAL A 314 10.65 -8.15 12.23
C VAL A 314 10.32 -8.99 13.46
N ILE A 315 11.35 -9.58 14.10
CA ILE A 315 11.23 -10.26 15.38
C ILE A 315 11.30 -9.21 16.48
N LEU A 316 10.21 -9.05 17.25
CA LEU A 316 10.14 -8.09 18.35
C LEU A 316 10.78 -8.62 19.65
N ALA A 317 10.52 -9.90 19.96
CA ALA A 317 10.99 -10.52 21.17
C ALA A 317 11.14 -12.03 21.00
N ARG A 318 11.96 -12.62 21.87
CA ARG A 318 12.02 -14.05 22.10
C ARG A 318 11.64 -14.33 23.54
N GLU A 319 10.65 -15.16 23.76
CA GLU A 319 10.14 -15.53 25.06
C GLU A 319 10.33 -17.04 25.31
N ALA A 320 10.30 -17.44 26.57
CA ALA A 320 10.25 -18.85 26.92
C ALA A 320 8.85 -19.41 26.61
N GLY A 321 8.77 -20.61 26.03
CA GLY A 321 7.50 -21.29 25.75
C GLY A 321 7.44 -21.98 24.41
N ASN A 322 6.24 -22.45 24.03
CA ASN A 322 6.03 -23.21 22.79
C ASN A 322 6.08 -22.34 21.53
N ASP A 323 5.73 -21.05 21.63
CA ASP A 323 5.76 -20.07 20.54
C ASP A 323 6.71 -18.92 20.94
N PRO A 324 8.03 -19.15 20.92
CA PRO A 324 8.98 -18.25 21.56
C PRO A 324 9.23 -16.95 20.82
N PHE A 325 8.73 -16.78 19.58
CA PHE A 325 9.00 -15.60 18.78
C PHE A 325 7.76 -14.72 18.67
N LYS A 326 7.89 -13.46 19.06
CA LYS A 326 6.92 -12.41 18.75
C LYS A 326 7.35 -11.67 17.51
N LEU A 327 6.45 -11.58 16.52
CA LEU A 327 6.71 -10.98 15.23
C LEU A 327 5.84 -9.74 15.02
N TRP A 328 6.37 -8.76 14.28
CA TRP A 328 5.64 -7.64 13.71
C TRP A 328 5.59 -7.78 12.20
N LEU A 329 4.40 -7.70 11.59
CA LEU A 329 4.15 -8.02 10.19
C LEU A 329 3.79 -6.79 9.33
N GLY A 330 4.20 -5.59 9.72
CA GLY A 330 3.83 -4.33 9.08
C GLY A 330 4.38 -4.10 7.67
N GLY A 331 5.23 -4.99 7.16
CA GLY A 331 5.73 -4.94 5.77
C GLY A 331 4.89 -5.74 4.76
N LEU A 332 3.91 -6.53 5.21
CA LEU A 332 3.02 -7.27 4.31
C LEU A 332 2.03 -6.34 3.59
N PRO A 333 1.56 -6.69 2.37
CA PRO A 333 0.47 -5.95 1.73
C PRO A 333 -0.80 -5.95 2.60
N LEU A 334 -1.44 -4.78 2.74
CA LEU A 334 -2.59 -4.59 3.61
C LEU A 334 -3.74 -5.57 3.32
N ALA A 335 -4.07 -5.77 2.05
CA ALA A 335 -5.09 -6.70 1.62
C ALA A 335 -4.74 -8.16 2.00
N VAL A 336 -3.45 -8.53 1.93
CA VAL A 336 -2.94 -9.85 2.32
C VAL A 336 -3.02 -10.00 3.83
N LEU A 337 -2.51 -9.01 4.58
CA LEU A 337 -2.49 -9.04 6.05
C LEU A 337 -3.91 -9.17 6.63
N ASN A 338 -4.91 -8.54 6.02
CA ASN A 338 -6.31 -8.64 6.46
C ASN A 338 -6.83 -10.10 6.52
N ARG A 339 -6.24 -11.02 5.75
CA ARG A 339 -6.63 -12.44 5.68
C ARG A 339 -5.46 -13.42 5.90
N TYR A 340 -4.35 -12.91 6.45
CA TYR A 340 -3.13 -13.69 6.62
C TYR A 340 -3.34 -14.87 7.58
N GLY A 341 -3.06 -16.09 7.09
CA GLY A 341 -3.35 -17.32 7.80
C GLY A 341 -2.27 -17.76 8.80
N THR A 342 -2.69 -18.45 9.85
CA THR A 342 -1.81 -19.27 10.68
C THR A 342 -1.19 -20.38 9.81
N GLY A 343 0.02 -20.81 10.14
CA GLY A 343 0.78 -21.78 9.34
C GLY A 343 1.68 -21.16 8.28
N SER A 344 1.53 -19.86 7.95
CA SER A 344 2.46 -19.16 7.05
C SER A 344 3.87 -19.15 7.61
N VAL A 345 4.87 -19.18 6.71
CA VAL A 345 6.29 -19.34 7.07
C VAL A 345 7.08 -18.10 6.67
N PHE A 346 7.96 -17.65 7.58
CA PHE A 346 8.92 -16.58 7.35
C PHE A 346 10.35 -17.10 7.45
N SER A 347 11.21 -16.67 6.52
CA SER A 347 12.66 -16.85 6.65
C SER A 347 13.25 -15.66 7.39
N VAL A 348 14.15 -15.94 8.33
CA VAL A 348 14.94 -14.92 9.04
C VAL A 348 16.06 -14.43 8.13
N LEU A 349 16.13 -13.14 7.87
CA LEU A 349 17.15 -12.56 7.03
C LEU A 349 18.53 -12.60 7.72
N PRO A 350 19.64 -12.89 6.98
CA PRO A 350 20.98 -12.85 7.54
C PRO A 350 21.33 -11.42 8.00
N GLU A 351 22.24 -11.31 8.96
CA GLU A 351 22.81 -10.01 9.32
C GLU A 351 23.68 -9.48 8.18
N PRO A 352 23.65 -8.16 7.95
CA PRO A 352 24.51 -7.55 6.94
C PRO A 352 25.99 -7.89 7.21
N GLY A 353 26.68 -8.39 6.18
CA GLY A 353 28.09 -8.75 6.27
C GLY A 353 28.39 -10.14 6.84
N THR A 354 27.39 -10.90 7.29
CA THR A 354 27.58 -12.30 7.70
C THR A 354 27.24 -13.25 6.56
N PRO A 355 28.09 -14.26 6.27
CA PRO A 355 27.72 -15.29 5.31
C PRO A 355 26.52 -16.08 5.82
N PRO A 356 25.55 -16.43 4.94
CA PRO A 356 24.41 -17.24 5.34
C PRO A 356 24.87 -18.61 5.85
N LYS A 357 24.61 -18.90 7.12
CA LYS A 357 24.93 -20.20 7.74
C LYS A 357 23.88 -21.28 7.43
N GLY A 358 22.70 -20.90 6.97
CA GLY A 358 21.53 -21.73 6.72
C GLY A 358 20.28 -20.86 6.67
N GLU A 359 19.17 -21.40 6.19
CA GLU A 359 17.89 -20.69 6.18
C GLU A 359 17.09 -21.08 7.42
N VAL A 360 16.91 -20.13 8.34
CA VAL A 360 16.11 -20.34 9.54
C VAL A 360 14.69 -19.89 9.22
N ASN A 361 13.73 -20.80 9.41
CA ASN A 361 12.33 -20.57 9.10
C ASN A 361 11.44 -20.60 10.35
N LEU A 362 10.54 -19.63 10.46
CA LEU A 362 9.57 -19.46 11.54
C LEU A 362 8.15 -19.63 11.02
N GLN A 363 7.37 -20.53 11.64
CA GLN A 363 5.96 -20.75 11.30
C GLN A 363 5.05 -19.96 12.25
N VAL A 364 4.14 -19.16 11.69
CA VAL A 364 3.12 -18.41 12.42
C VAL A 364 2.13 -19.37 13.09
N ARG A 365 1.91 -19.18 14.37
CA ARG A 365 0.98 -19.97 15.20
C ARG A 365 -0.31 -19.22 15.51
N SER A 366 -0.17 -17.94 15.83
CA SER A 366 -1.32 -17.06 16.04
C SER A 366 -1.04 -15.68 15.50
N ARG A 367 -2.08 -14.93 15.20
CA ARG A 367 -1.99 -13.53 14.76
C ARG A 367 -3.11 -12.69 15.40
N SER A 368 -2.76 -11.51 15.84
CA SER A 368 -3.68 -10.47 16.28
C SER A 368 -3.25 -9.14 15.66
N GLY A 369 -4.00 -8.67 14.67
CA GLY A 369 -3.64 -7.47 13.93
C GLY A 369 -2.27 -7.59 13.24
N LEU A 370 -1.37 -6.69 13.57
CA LEU A 370 0.00 -6.62 13.07
C LEU A 370 0.97 -7.55 13.81
N ASN A 371 0.57 -8.08 14.97
CA ASN A 371 1.40 -8.95 15.79
C ASN A 371 1.10 -10.43 15.51
N ALA A 372 2.14 -11.25 15.55
CA ALA A 372 2.01 -12.70 15.46
C ALA A 372 2.92 -13.40 16.47
N THR A 373 2.56 -14.65 16.85
CA THR A 373 3.48 -15.57 17.50
C THR A 373 3.93 -16.63 16.52
N ALA A 374 5.17 -17.08 16.64
CA ALA A 374 5.73 -18.07 15.74
C ALA A 374 6.65 -19.05 16.49
N LYS A 375 6.77 -20.25 15.93
CA LYS A 375 7.74 -21.26 16.35
C LYS A 375 8.75 -21.55 15.24
N LEU A 376 9.84 -22.19 15.61
CA LEU A 376 10.80 -22.71 14.65
C LEU A 376 10.13 -23.78 13.76
N TRP A 377 10.28 -23.61 12.42
CA TRP A 377 9.70 -24.53 11.43
C TRP A 377 10.70 -25.59 10.99
N SER A 378 11.87 -25.18 10.52
CA SER A 378 12.96 -26.06 10.11
C SER A 378 14.29 -25.35 10.35
N SER A 379 15.07 -25.85 11.27
CA SER A 379 16.48 -25.48 11.50
C SER A 379 17.06 -26.35 12.59
N PRO A 380 18.37 -26.56 12.64
CA PRO A 380 19.03 -27.13 13.79
C PRO A 380 18.74 -26.29 15.04
N GLU A 381 18.40 -26.89 16.16
CA GLU A 381 18.13 -26.18 17.43
C GLU A 381 19.27 -25.25 17.87
N SER A 382 20.51 -25.57 17.48
CA SER A 382 21.70 -24.75 17.72
C SER A 382 21.67 -23.39 17.05
N GLU A 383 21.07 -23.26 15.85
CA GLU A 383 20.97 -21.98 15.14
C GLU A 383 19.82 -21.11 15.68
N ALA A 384 18.77 -21.74 16.20
CA ALA A 384 17.65 -21.05 16.81
C ALA A 384 18.08 -20.25 18.07
N SER A 385 19.10 -20.72 18.78
CA SER A 385 19.61 -20.04 19.99
C SER A 385 20.24 -18.69 19.73
N GLU A 386 20.72 -18.45 18.52
CA GLU A 386 21.41 -17.22 18.10
C GLU A 386 20.46 -16.13 17.52
N ILE A 387 19.14 -16.41 17.40
CA ILE A 387 18.20 -15.44 16.83
C ILE A 387 17.85 -14.37 17.87
N ALA A 388 18.34 -13.16 17.64
CA ALA A 388 18.07 -12.00 18.50
C ALA A 388 16.82 -11.22 18.03
N PRO A 389 16.15 -10.46 18.92
CA PRO A 389 15.18 -9.43 18.53
C PRO A 389 15.80 -8.42 17.55
N GLY A 390 14.96 -7.83 16.69
CA GLY A 390 15.39 -6.89 15.64
C GLY A 390 15.77 -7.55 14.31
N ARG A 391 15.86 -8.89 14.25
CA ARG A 391 16.11 -9.60 12.98
C ARG A 391 14.92 -9.44 12.04
N LEU A 392 15.24 -9.08 10.81
CA LEU A 392 14.24 -8.86 9.76
C LEU A 392 13.73 -10.19 9.21
N LEU A 393 12.49 -10.17 8.77
CA LEU A 393 11.77 -11.34 8.27
C LEU A 393 11.37 -11.15 6.80
N ARG A 394 11.37 -12.23 6.06
CA ARG A 394 10.85 -12.33 4.71
C ARG A 394 9.83 -13.46 4.62
N GLU A 395 8.68 -13.19 4.01
CA GLU A 395 7.70 -14.23 3.73
C GLU A 395 8.29 -15.31 2.81
N SER A 396 8.11 -16.57 3.16
CA SER A 396 8.58 -17.74 2.41
C SER A 396 7.40 -18.56 1.88
N VAL A 397 6.43 -18.88 2.75
CA VAL A 397 5.22 -19.58 2.34
C VAL A 397 4.00 -18.85 2.89
N ARG A 398 3.05 -18.54 2.01
CA ARG A 398 1.75 -17.93 2.34
C ARG A 398 0.67 -18.99 2.44
N ILE A 399 -0.05 -18.97 3.57
CA ILE A 399 -1.23 -19.82 3.76
C ILE A 399 -2.49 -18.99 3.58
N LEU A 400 -3.37 -19.43 2.68
CA LEU A 400 -4.67 -18.83 2.42
C LEU A 400 -5.78 -19.85 2.61
N PRO A 401 -6.93 -19.48 3.22
CA PRO A 401 -8.07 -20.39 3.34
C PRO A 401 -8.65 -20.70 1.96
N ARG A 402 -9.27 -21.88 1.77
CA ARG A 402 -9.96 -22.24 0.52
C ARG A 402 -11.37 -21.65 0.42
N THR A 403 -11.88 -21.07 1.49
CA THR A 403 -13.19 -20.40 1.53
C THR A 403 -13.02 -19.00 2.10
N LEU A 404 -13.49 -18.01 1.36
CA LEU A 404 -13.40 -16.60 1.76
C LEU A 404 -14.64 -15.87 1.25
N PRO A 405 -15.49 -15.32 2.12
CA PRO A 405 -16.65 -14.55 1.69
C PRO A 405 -16.26 -13.14 1.25
N LEU A 406 -17.11 -12.57 0.40
CA LEU A 406 -17.14 -11.14 0.13
C LEU A 406 -17.93 -10.44 1.24
N THR A 407 -17.42 -9.34 1.76
CA THR A 407 -18.10 -8.53 2.77
C THR A 407 -18.63 -7.26 2.13
N VAL A 408 -19.95 -7.05 2.18
CA VAL A 408 -20.63 -5.87 1.64
C VAL A 408 -21.04 -4.95 2.80
N ALA A 409 -20.53 -3.72 2.84
CA ALA A 409 -20.99 -2.73 3.79
C ALA A 409 -22.32 -2.10 3.32
N LEU A 410 -23.25 -1.91 4.21
CA LEU A 410 -24.50 -1.19 3.94
C LEU A 410 -24.28 0.29 4.23
N ASP A 411 -24.44 1.14 3.21
CA ASP A 411 -24.19 2.59 3.31
C ASP A 411 -25.00 3.20 4.46
N SER A 412 -24.36 4.02 5.28
CA SER A 412 -24.97 4.74 6.41
C SER A 412 -26.16 5.63 6.01
N ARG A 413 -26.22 6.01 4.72
CA ARG A 413 -27.28 6.83 4.13
C ARG A 413 -28.56 6.05 3.76
N LEU A 414 -28.52 4.71 3.83
CA LEU A 414 -29.72 3.89 3.67
C LEU A 414 -30.65 4.05 4.87
N GLU A 415 -31.94 4.07 4.64
CA GLU A 415 -32.95 4.07 5.68
C GLU A 415 -32.92 2.75 6.47
N ARG A 416 -33.47 2.76 7.68
CA ARG A 416 -33.50 1.57 8.55
C ARG A 416 -34.16 0.37 7.87
N ILE A 417 -35.30 0.61 7.18
CA ILE A 417 -36.03 -0.46 6.47
C ILE A 417 -35.16 -1.01 5.34
N GLU A 418 -34.53 -0.14 4.56
CA GLU A 418 -33.64 -0.53 3.46
C GLU A 418 -32.46 -1.40 3.93
N ARG A 419 -31.84 -1.04 5.07
CA ARG A 419 -30.76 -1.85 5.65
C ARG A 419 -31.24 -3.25 6.07
N VAL A 420 -32.43 -3.37 6.65
CA VAL A 420 -33.02 -4.65 7.03
C VAL A 420 -33.28 -5.51 5.78
N ASP A 421 -33.91 -4.93 4.75
CA ASP A 421 -34.21 -5.63 3.50
C ASP A 421 -32.93 -6.06 2.78
N ALA A 422 -31.91 -5.19 2.73
CA ALA A 422 -30.62 -5.53 2.15
C ALA A 422 -29.91 -6.65 2.93
N THR A 423 -29.89 -6.59 4.27
CA THR A 423 -29.31 -7.65 5.11
C THR A 423 -29.97 -8.99 4.83
N SER A 424 -31.32 -9.01 4.77
CA SER A 424 -32.10 -10.20 4.46
C SER A 424 -31.80 -10.72 3.04
N ALA A 425 -31.68 -9.82 2.06
CA ALA A 425 -31.40 -10.21 0.68
C ALA A 425 -29.98 -10.78 0.51
N PHE A 426 -28.94 -10.15 1.11
CA PHE A 426 -27.56 -10.63 1.05
C PHE A 426 -27.35 -11.97 1.77
N SER A 427 -28.08 -12.25 2.88
CA SER A 427 -28.00 -13.52 3.59
C SER A 427 -28.40 -14.74 2.72
N GLY A 428 -29.14 -14.52 1.65
CA GLY A 428 -29.49 -15.55 0.67
C GLY A 428 -28.44 -15.83 -0.41
N ILE A 429 -27.34 -15.04 -0.45
CA ILE A 429 -26.29 -15.18 -1.47
C ILE A 429 -25.11 -15.94 -0.85
N ARG A 430 -24.73 -17.04 -1.50
CA ARG A 430 -23.59 -17.84 -1.07
C ARG A 430 -22.29 -17.02 -1.15
N ASP A 431 -21.44 -17.18 -0.14
CA ASP A 431 -20.11 -16.55 -0.03
C ASP A 431 -20.17 -15.01 0.03
N VAL A 432 -21.29 -14.42 0.48
CA VAL A 432 -21.46 -12.98 0.69
C VAL A 432 -21.98 -12.71 2.10
N ASN A 433 -21.33 -11.80 2.81
CA ASN A 433 -21.75 -11.30 4.11
C ASN A 433 -22.07 -9.82 4.02
N SER A 434 -23.04 -9.31 4.80
CA SER A 434 -23.31 -7.87 4.91
C SER A 434 -23.02 -7.38 6.32
N VAL A 435 -22.51 -6.13 6.41
CA VAL A 435 -22.17 -5.43 7.66
C VAL A 435 -22.63 -3.96 7.57
N SER A 436 -22.78 -3.28 8.70
CA SER A 436 -23.00 -1.83 8.66
C SER A 436 -21.70 -1.09 8.26
N ALA A 437 -21.85 -0.01 7.48
CA ALA A 437 -20.68 0.79 7.10
C ALA A 437 -19.95 1.36 8.33
N GLY A 438 -18.63 1.28 8.32
CA GLY A 438 -17.75 1.76 9.39
C GLY A 438 -17.60 0.84 10.60
N GLU A 439 -18.34 -0.28 10.68
CA GLU A 439 -18.23 -1.22 11.81
C GLU A 439 -17.14 -2.29 11.62
N GLN A 440 -16.93 -2.73 10.39
CA GLN A 440 -15.97 -3.78 10.05
C GLN A 440 -15.34 -3.52 8.68
N SER A 441 -14.24 -4.24 8.41
CA SER A 441 -13.64 -4.28 7.08
C SER A 441 -14.64 -4.80 6.05
N ALA A 442 -14.78 -4.09 4.92
CA ALA A 442 -15.60 -4.50 3.80
C ALA A 442 -14.82 -4.48 2.49
N ASP A 443 -15.36 -5.14 1.47
CA ASP A 443 -14.78 -5.22 0.12
C ASP A 443 -15.46 -4.24 -0.84
N CYS A 444 -16.73 -3.93 -0.60
CA CYS A 444 -17.52 -2.94 -1.33
C CYS A 444 -18.66 -2.41 -0.45
N VAL A 445 -19.35 -1.39 -0.95
CA VAL A 445 -20.49 -0.76 -0.27
C VAL A 445 -21.72 -0.89 -1.14
N PHE A 446 -22.87 -1.28 -0.57
CA PHE A 446 -24.18 -1.23 -1.20
C PHE A 446 -24.93 0.00 -0.75
N GLY A 447 -25.45 0.78 -1.67
CA GLY A 447 -26.15 2.03 -1.33
C GLY A 447 -26.99 2.62 -2.46
N ARG A 448 -27.65 3.73 -2.17
CA ARG A 448 -28.38 4.52 -3.17
C ARG A 448 -27.42 5.24 -4.11
N VAL A 449 -27.69 5.17 -5.40
CA VAL A 449 -26.94 5.87 -6.44
C VAL A 449 -27.59 7.21 -6.70
N ARG A 450 -26.80 8.29 -6.63
CA ARG A 450 -27.28 9.64 -6.92
C ARG A 450 -27.12 9.96 -8.40
N ARG A 451 -28.07 10.72 -8.95
CA ARG A 451 -28.06 11.17 -10.34
C ARG A 451 -26.76 11.91 -10.71
N ALA A 452 -26.29 12.78 -9.82
CA ALA A 452 -25.00 13.48 -10.02
C ALA A 452 -23.81 12.53 -10.16
N THR A 453 -23.78 11.45 -9.38
CA THR A 453 -22.72 10.41 -9.45
C THR A 453 -22.77 9.67 -10.79
N ILE A 454 -23.98 9.34 -11.29
CA ILE A 454 -24.13 8.71 -12.62
C ILE A 454 -23.64 9.65 -13.71
N ALA A 455 -24.06 10.94 -13.66
CA ALA A 455 -23.62 11.95 -14.63
C ALA A 455 -22.10 12.06 -14.71
N GLN A 456 -21.45 12.13 -13.55
CA GLN A 456 -20.00 12.21 -13.44
C GLN A 456 -19.31 10.95 -14.02
N THR A 457 -19.80 9.76 -13.68
CA THR A 457 -19.22 8.48 -14.10
C THR A 457 -19.34 8.24 -15.62
N TYR A 458 -20.47 8.61 -16.20
CA TYR A 458 -20.72 8.38 -17.65
C TYR A 458 -20.54 9.62 -18.51
N SER A 459 -20.22 10.77 -17.93
CA SER A 459 -20.12 12.05 -18.64
C SER A 459 -21.39 12.38 -19.44
N THR A 460 -22.56 12.19 -18.82
CA THR A 460 -23.88 12.30 -19.46
C THR A 460 -24.64 13.50 -18.90
N GLU A 461 -25.48 14.14 -19.71
CA GLU A 461 -26.31 15.24 -19.23
C GLU A 461 -27.33 14.77 -18.19
N LEU A 462 -27.49 15.54 -17.10
CA LEU A 462 -28.38 15.22 -15.96
C LEU A 462 -29.86 15.01 -16.35
N VAL A 463 -30.29 15.60 -17.45
CA VAL A 463 -31.70 15.50 -17.93
C VAL A 463 -32.07 14.09 -18.40
N GLN A 464 -31.08 13.33 -18.89
CA GLN A 464 -31.30 11.99 -19.47
C GLN A 464 -31.13 10.85 -18.45
N LEU A 465 -30.86 11.17 -17.17
CA LEU A 465 -30.56 10.16 -16.15
C LEU A 465 -31.81 9.80 -15.33
N PRO A 466 -31.83 8.57 -14.72
CA PRO A 466 -32.87 8.18 -13.77
C PRO A 466 -33.00 9.17 -12.62
N LYS A 467 -34.17 9.23 -11.99
CA LYS A 467 -34.36 10.02 -10.76
C LYS A 467 -33.58 9.41 -9.61
N ASP A 468 -33.26 10.21 -8.57
CA ASP A 468 -32.48 9.77 -7.40
C ASP A 468 -33.23 8.74 -6.52
N GLN A 469 -34.52 8.55 -6.70
CA GLN A 469 -35.33 7.66 -5.85
C GLN A 469 -35.27 6.22 -6.34
N GLY A 470 -34.98 5.29 -5.43
CA GLY A 470 -35.08 3.86 -5.68
C GLY A 470 -34.02 3.21 -6.56
N THR A 471 -32.93 3.92 -6.92
CA THR A 471 -31.83 3.34 -7.68
C THR A 471 -30.72 2.90 -6.75
N TYR A 472 -30.35 1.59 -6.80
CA TYR A 472 -29.32 1.00 -5.96
C TYR A 472 -28.14 0.49 -6.80
N GLY A 473 -26.96 0.52 -6.20
CA GLY A 473 -25.73 0.02 -6.83
C GLY A 473 -24.64 -0.34 -5.81
N LEU A 474 -23.52 -0.79 -6.33
CA LEU A 474 -22.31 -1.06 -5.58
C LEU A 474 -21.31 0.09 -5.75
N PHE A 475 -20.55 0.31 -4.70
CA PHE A 475 -19.48 1.29 -4.65
C PHE A 475 -18.21 0.61 -4.13
N SER A 476 -17.04 1.17 -4.45
CA SER A 476 -15.80 0.85 -3.75
C SER A 476 -15.93 1.19 -2.26
N VAL A 477 -14.97 0.74 -1.45
CA VAL A 477 -14.97 1.08 -0.01
C VAL A 477 -14.84 2.58 0.25
N GLY A 478 -14.20 3.33 -0.66
CA GLY A 478 -14.13 4.80 -0.67
C GLY A 478 -15.30 5.49 -1.37
N ARG A 479 -16.38 4.77 -1.67
CA ARG A 479 -17.63 5.26 -2.26
C ARG A 479 -17.55 5.71 -3.72
N GLU A 480 -16.59 5.24 -4.49
CA GLU A 480 -16.61 5.37 -5.93
C GLU A 480 -17.60 4.39 -6.55
N LEU A 481 -18.46 4.85 -7.46
CA LEU A 481 -19.50 4.00 -8.06
C LEU A 481 -18.87 2.91 -8.96
N ILE A 482 -19.33 1.68 -8.82
CA ILE A 482 -19.03 0.59 -9.75
C ILE A 482 -20.08 0.64 -10.88
N PRO A 483 -19.72 1.05 -12.10
CA PRO A 483 -20.70 1.48 -13.11
C PRO A 483 -21.74 0.44 -13.49
N ASN A 484 -21.32 -0.82 -13.75
CA ASN A 484 -22.24 -1.91 -14.15
C ASN A 484 -23.16 -2.40 -13.02
N SER A 485 -23.11 -1.78 -11.84
CA SER A 485 -23.94 -2.15 -10.70
C SER A 485 -25.24 -1.35 -10.59
N ILE A 486 -25.43 -0.33 -11.45
CA ILE A 486 -26.58 0.57 -11.38
C ILE A 486 -27.86 -0.17 -11.77
N GLY A 487 -28.91 -0.05 -10.94
CA GLY A 487 -30.22 -0.60 -11.17
C GLY A 487 -31.18 0.33 -11.91
N GLU A 488 -32.39 -0.20 -12.13
CA GLU A 488 -33.52 0.59 -12.65
C GLU A 488 -34.08 1.51 -11.56
N GLU A 489 -34.83 2.52 -11.98
CA GLU A 489 -35.58 3.41 -11.08
C GLU A 489 -36.63 2.59 -10.32
N ASP A 490 -36.82 2.86 -9.02
CA ASP A 490 -37.80 2.20 -8.13
C ASP A 490 -37.65 0.66 -8.04
N GLU A 491 -36.45 0.14 -8.28
CA GLU A 491 -36.16 -1.28 -8.13
C GLU A 491 -36.21 -1.70 -6.65
N ALA A 492 -36.95 -2.75 -6.31
CA ALA A 492 -36.98 -3.30 -4.95
C ALA A 492 -35.58 -3.82 -4.54
N ILE A 493 -35.17 -3.59 -3.30
CA ILE A 493 -33.84 -3.96 -2.77
C ILE A 493 -33.51 -5.43 -3.02
N LYS A 494 -34.45 -6.33 -2.77
CA LYS A 494 -34.24 -7.77 -3.02
C LYS A 494 -33.92 -8.07 -4.49
N LYS A 495 -34.61 -7.37 -5.43
CA LYS A 495 -34.37 -7.51 -6.89
C LYS A 495 -33.01 -6.93 -7.23
N SER A 496 -32.66 -5.76 -6.69
CA SER A 496 -31.35 -5.12 -6.85
C SER A 496 -30.22 -6.04 -6.41
N VAL A 497 -30.31 -6.62 -5.22
CA VAL A 497 -29.28 -7.53 -4.67
C VAL A 497 -29.15 -8.79 -5.54
N GLN A 498 -30.24 -9.37 -6.04
CA GLN A 498 -30.20 -10.52 -6.93
C GLN A 498 -29.52 -10.19 -8.28
N ARG A 499 -29.82 -9.02 -8.85
CA ARG A 499 -29.22 -8.52 -10.09
C ARG A 499 -27.71 -8.35 -9.94
N LEU A 500 -27.22 -7.99 -8.74
CA LEU A 500 -25.81 -7.74 -8.46
C LEU A 500 -24.96 -9.01 -8.29
N VAL A 501 -25.54 -10.21 -8.28
CA VAL A 501 -24.80 -11.47 -8.06
C VAL A 501 -23.59 -11.63 -9.00
N PRO A 502 -23.66 -11.35 -10.33
CA PRO A 502 -22.50 -11.45 -11.21
C PRO A 502 -21.36 -10.50 -10.82
N GLN A 503 -21.68 -9.26 -10.44
CA GLN A 503 -20.70 -8.26 -9.99
C GLN A 503 -20.07 -8.67 -8.66
N LEU A 504 -20.86 -9.20 -7.71
CA LEU A 504 -20.34 -9.72 -6.44
C LEU A 504 -19.38 -10.89 -6.67
N GLN A 505 -19.67 -11.77 -7.63
CA GLN A 505 -18.75 -12.86 -8.01
C GLN A 505 -17.45 -12.34 -8.65
N ALA A 506 -17.52 -11.28 -9.46
CA ALA A 506 -16.35 -10.65 -10.05
C ALA A 506 -15.48 -9.99 -8.96
N LEU A 507 -16.09 -9.26 -8.02
CA LEU A 507 -15.40 -8.67 -6.87
C LEU A 507 -14.77 -9.72 -5.96
N LEU A 508 -15.47 -10.82 -5.69
CA LEU A 508 -14.96 -11.94 -4.90
C LEU A 508 -13.76 -12.60 -5.59
N ALA A 509 -13.80 -12.79 -6.90
CA ALA A 509 -12.69 -13.32 -7.69
C ALA A 509 -11.47 -12.38 -7.63
N ALA A 510 -11.68 -11.08 -7.81
CA ALA A 510 -10.63 -10.07 -7.69
C ALA A 510 -10.01 -10.03 -6.29
N LYS A 511 -10.85 -10.16 -5.22
CA LYS A 511 -10.41 -10.29 -3.83
C LYS A 511 -9.49 -11.50 -3.65
N TRP A 512 -9.87 -12.67 -4.12
CA TRP A 512 -9.05 -13.90 -4.05
C TRP A 512 -7.67 -13.68 -4.68
N LEU A 513 -7.62 -13.10 -5.87
CA LEU A 513 -6.36 -12.87 -6.58
C LEU A 513 -5.56 -11.68 -6.00
N THR A 514 -6.19 -10.76 -5.28
CA THR A 514 -5.47 -9.72 -4.54
C THR A 514 -4.65 -10.32 -3.39
N LEU A 515 -5.10 -11.44 -2.80
CA LEU A 515 -4.33 -12.16 -1.78
C LEU A 515 -3.05 -12.81 -2.33
N THR A 516 -2.90 -12.89 -3.65
CA THR A 516 -1.67 -13.40 -4.28
C THR A 516 -0.61 -12.32 -4.49
N LEU A 517 -0.85 -11.05 -4.16
CA LEU A 517 0.13 -9.98 -4.31
C LEU A 517 1.39 -10.26 -3.49
N ASN A 518 2.55 -10.33 -4.15
CA ASN A 518 3.83 -10.66 -3.53
C ASN A 518 5.05 -10.01 -4.20
N GLU A 519 4.87 -8.91 -4.91
CA GLU A 519 5.95 -8.18 -5.62
C GLU A 519 7.19 -7.95 -4.73
N GLY A 520 6.96 -7.64 -3.44
CA GLY A 520 8.02 -7.42 -2.45
C GLY A 520 8.72 -8.69 -1.99
N ALA A 521 8.03 -9.84 -1.97
CA ALA A 521 8.51 -11.09 -1.39
C ALA A 521 8.99 -12.12 -2.43
N SER A 522 8.43 -12.11 -3.65
CA SER A 522 8.72 -13.09 -4.70
C SER A 522 10.18 -13.11 -5.11
N ARG A 523 10.70 -14.33 -5.34
CA ARG A 523 12.03 -14.60 -5.91
C ARG A 523 12.02 -14.83 -7.41
N LEU A 524 10.84 -14.92 -8.03
CA LEU A 524 10.69 -15.05 -9.48
C LEU A 524 11.02 -13.70 -10.15
N GLY A 525 12.01 -13.68 -11.07
CA GLY A 525 12.52 -12.45 -11.70
C GLY A 525 11.62 -11.97 -12.83
N VAL A 526 10.72 -11.04 -12.57
CA VAL A 526 9.74 -10.55 -13.57
C VAL A 526 9.64 -9.03 -13.52
N ARG A 527 9.53 -8.41 -14.71
CA ARG A 527 9.16 -7.00 -14.89
C ARG A 527 7.96 -6.90 -15.81
N GLY A 528 6.96 -6.13 -15.40
CA GLY A 528 5.81 -5.75 -16.21
C GLY A 528 5.78 -4.25 -16.42
N THR A 529 5.53 -3.80 -17.63
CA THR A 529 5.41 -2.38 -17.99
C THR A 529 4.09 -2.17 -18.71
N LEU A 530 3.30 -1.19 -18.28
CA LEU A 530 2.10 -0.69 -18.97
C LEU A 530 2.48 0.61 -19.67
N SER A 531 2.23 0.69 -20.95
CA SER A 531 2.47 1.87 -21.77
C SER A 531 1.19 2.30 -22.50
N VAL A 532 1.01 3.61 -22.67
CA VAL A 532 0.05 4.20 -23.58
C VAL A 532 0.74 4.42 -24.93
N LEU A 533 0.08 4.01 -25.99
CA LEU A 533 0.58 4.15 -27.36
C LEU A 533 0.10 5.48 -27.95
N ASP A 534 0.73 6.54 -27.49
CA ASP A 534 0.68 7.86 -28.11
C ASP A 534 1.90 8.07 -29.04
N ALA A 535 2.07 9.28 -29.56
CA ALA A 535 3.21 9.61 -30.44
C ALA A 535 4.59 9.36 -29.81
N GLU A 536 4.68 9.31 -28.47
CA GLU A 536 5.91 9.15 -27.70
C GLU A 536 6.05 7.78 -27.01
N GLN A 537 5.04 6.90 -27.08
CA GLN A 537 4.95 5.63 -26.34
C GLN A 537 5.22 5.81 -24.83
N SER A 538 4.42 6.64 -24.18
CA SER A 538 4.65 6.97 -22.79
C SER A 538 4.44 5.76 -21.84
N VAL A 539 5.42 5.48 -20.97
CA VAL A 539 5.31 4.48 -19.94
C VAL A 539 4.45 5.04 -18.80
N VAL A 540 3.31 4.38 -18.52
CA VAL A 540 2.40 4.79 -17.46
C VAL A 540 2.78 4.15 -16.12
N LEU A 541 2.99 2.82 -16.13
CA LEU A 541 3.30 2.08 -14.91
C LEU A 541 4.34 1.00 -15.19
N GLN A 542 5.28 0.86 -14.27
CA GLN A 542 6.22 -0.25 -14.31
C GLN A 542 6.30 -0.94 -12.94
N ARG A 543 6.22 -2.27 -12.94
CA ARG A 543 6.28 -3.14 -11.77
C ARG A 543 7.38 -4.17 -11.95
N GLN A 544 8.12 -4.46 -10.88
CA GLN A 544 9.19 -5.44 -10.89
C GLN A 544 9.31 -6.12 -9.54
N THR A 545 9.53 -7.43 -9.54
CA THR A 545 9.89 -8.18 -8.34
C THR A 545 11.19 -7.65 -7.73
N ARG A 546 11.17 -7.38 -6.43
CA ARG A 546 12.27 -6.67 -5.74
C ARG A 546 13.38 -7.60 -5.28
N ARG A 547 13.07 -8.83 -4.89
CA ARG A 547 13.98 -9.80 -4.27
C ARG A 547 14.39 -10.96 -5.18
N ALA A 548 14.02 -10.88 -6.44
CA ALA A 548 14.33 -11.90 -7.42
C ALA A 548 15.85 -12.05 -7.63
N ARG A 549 16.30 -13.28 -7.85
CA ARG A 549 17.62 -13.56 -8.41
C ARG A 549 17.60 -13.03 -9.85
N ARG A 550 18.46 -12.07 -10.14
CA ARG A 550 18.55 -11.46 -11.47
C ARG A 550 19.69 -12.08 -12.26
N ALA A 551 19.49 -12.19 -13.56
CA ALA A 551 20.59 -12.45 -14.49
C ALA A 551 21.61 -11.31 -14.41
N LYS A 552 22.90 -11.63 -14.60
CA LYS A 552 23.98 -10.62 -14.57
C LYS A 552 23.70 -9.50 -15.60
N GLY A 553 23.78 -8.25 -15.15
CA GLY A 553 23.61 -7.07 -16.02
C GLY A 553 22.23 -6.41 -16.00
N VAL A 554 21.24 -6.95 -15.29
CA VAL A 554 19.91 -6.34 -15.14
C VAL A 554 19.98 -5.21 -14.12
N ARG A 555 19.70 -3.98 -14.55
CA ARG A 555 19.62 -2.81 -13.66
C ARG A 555 18.31 -2.79 -12.88
N PRO A 556 18.33 -2.35 -11.60
CA PRO A 556 17.10 -2.03 -10.86
C PRO A 556 16.32 -0.93 -11.56
N LEU A 557 15.02 -0.85 -11.23
CA LEU A 557 14.20 0.30 -11.63
C LEU A 557 14.68 1.56 -10.92
N THR A 558 15.13 2.54 -11.70
CA THR A 558 15.62 3.83 -11.19
C THR A 558 14.60 4.97 -11.29
N GLY A 559 13.40 4.72 -11.76
CA GLY A 559 12.31 5.71 -11.84
C GLY A 559 11.34 5.32 -12.94
N VAL A 560 10.06 5.51 -12.68
CA VAL A 560 9.03 5.53 -13.70
C VAL A 560 8.21 6.78 -13.46
N GLU A 561 8.31 7.70 -14.39
CA GLU A 561 7.39 8.82 -14.51
C GLU A 561 6.12 8.26 -15.17
N GLY A 562 5.00 8.28 -14.47
CA GLY A 562 3.72 7.88 -15.04
C GLY A 562 2.57 8.50 -14.28
N THR A 563 1.58 8.98 -15.01
CA THR A 563 0.31 9.39 -14.45
C THR A 563 -0.54 8.15 -14.21
N LEU A 564 -1.27 8.13 -13.09
CA LEU A 564 -2.24 7.07 -12.83
C LEU A 564 -3.50 7.20 -13.72
N ASP A 565 -3.68 8.34 -14.36
CA ASP A 565 -4.83 8.68 -15.20
C ASP A 565 -4.57 8.35 -16.67
N ILE A 566 -5.44 7.56 -17.26
CA ILE A 566 -5.41 7.20 -18.69
C ILE A 566 -6.70 7.68 -19.35
N PRO A 567 -6.64 8.55 -20.37
CA PRO A 567 -7.83 9.00 -21.07
C PRO A 567 -8.60 7.85 -21.72
N ALA A 568 -9.94 7.90 -21.65
CA ALA A 568 -10.78 6.94 -22.36
C ALA A 568 -10.53 7.02 -23.88
N GLY A 569 -10.40 5.86 -24.53
CA GLY A 569 -10.03 5.76 -25.95
C GLY A 569 -8.53 5.53 -26.17
N SER A 570 -7.69 5.72 -25.15
CA SER A 570 -6.26 5.44 -25.27
C SER A 570 -5.99 3.98 -25.61
N GLN A 571 -4.96 3.75 -26.42
CA GLN A 571 -4.44 2.42 -26.72
C GLN A 571 -3.36 2.05 -25.71
N VAL A 572 -3.43 0.86 -25.13
CA VAL A 572 -2.49 0.40 -24.13
C VAL A 572 -1.86 -0.94 -24.48
N GLN A 573 -0.63 -1.12 -24.04
CA GLN A 573 0.12 -2.37 -24.11
C GLN A 573 0.78 -2.72 -22.80
N TYR A 574 0.88 -4.03 -22.52
CA TYR A 574 1.68 -4.57 -21.41
C TYR A 574 2.92 -5.26 -21.99
N LYS A 575 4.11 -4.84 -21.55
CA LYS A 575 5.35 -5.57 -21.83
C LYS A 575 5.71 -6.40 -20.59
N LEU A 576 5.95 -7.71 -20.80
CA LEU A 576 6.44 -8.62 -19.78
C LEU A 576 7.88 -9.03 -20.14
N GLU A 577 8.78 -8.97 -19.15
CA GLU A 577 10.18 -9.36 -19.27
C GLU A 577 10.52 -10.40 -18.19
N ASN A 578 11.10 -11.53 -18.61
CA ASN A 578 11.65 -12.52 -17.70
C ASN A 578 13.10 -12.16 -17.37
N LEU A 579 13.31 -11.63 -16.16
CA LEU A 579 14.63 -11.23 -15.65
C LEU A 579 15.31 -12.33 -14.81
N GLY A 580 14.62 -13.46 -14.64
CA GLY A 580 15.06 -14.60 -13.84
C GLY A 580 15.93 -15.59 -14.58
N ASP A 581 16.14 -16.75 -13.97
CA ASP A 581 16.99 -17.86 -14.42
C ASP A 581 16.20 -19.09 -14.89
N ARG A 582 14.87 -19.03 -14.86
CA ARG A 582 13.95 -20.12 -15.24
C ARG A 582 12.79 -19.63 -16.10
N PRO A 583 12.15 -20.52 -16.88
CA PRO A 583 10.97 -20.17 -17.67
C PRO A 583 9.82 -19.69 -16.80
N VAL A 584 9.03 -18.76 -17.33
CA VAL A 584 7.86 -18.16 -16.66
C VAL A 584 6.63 -18.31 -17.54
N TYR A 585 5.54 -18.79 -16.96
CA TYR A 585 4.21 -18.80 -17.53
C TYR A 585 3.40 -17.65 -16.94
N TYR A 586 2.48 -17.04 -17.71
CA TYR A 586 1.82 -15.81 -17.29
C TYR A 586 0.38 -15.74 -17.77
N LEU A 587 -0.42 -14.96 -17.04
CA LEU A 587 -1.78 -14.59 -17.40
C LEU A 587 -2.11 -13.20 -16.84
N LEU A 588 -3.11 -12.54 -17.44
CA LEU A 588 -3.72 -11.34 -16.87
C LEU A 588 -5.13 -11.67 -16.38
N PHE A 589 -5.46 -11.14 -15.23
CA PHE A 589 -6.81 -11.13 -14.66
C PHE A 589 -7.08 -9.77 -14.04
N GLY A 590 -8.24 -9.20 -14.27
CA GLY A 590 -8.57 -7.92 -13.64
C GLY A 590 -10.04 -7.55 -13.69
N LEU A 591 -10.30 -6.37 -13.14
CA LEU A 591 -11.56 -5.66 -13.29
C LEU A 591 -11.31 -4.46 -14.20
N ASP A 592 -12.11 -4.33 -15.27
CA ASP A 592 -12.11 -3.14 -16.11
C ASP A 592 -12.78 -1.94 -15.41
N SER A 593 -12.76 -0.76 -16.04
CA SER A 593 -13.37 0.46 -15.49
C SER A 593 -14.88 0.36 -15.25
N SER A 594 -15.54 -0.64 -15.85
CA SER A 594 -16.95 -0.93 -15.62
C SER A 594 -17.20 -1.92 -14.48
N GLY A 595 -16.14 -2.44 -13.84
CA GLY A 595 -16.21 -3.45 -12.78
C GLY A 595 -16.46 -4.88 -13.28
N ARG A 596 -16.32 -5.14 -14.60
CA ARG A 596 -16.39 -6.50 -15.15
C ARG A 596 -15.06 -7.20 -15.02
N ALA A 597 -15.12 -8.49 -14.70
CA ALA A 597 -13.94 -9.32 -14.70
C ALA A 597 -13.52 -9.66 -16.14
N VAL A 598 -12.23 -9.42 -16.44
CA VAL A 598 -11.60 -9.69 -17.72
C VAL A 598 -10.35 -10.54 -17.52
N GLY A 599 -9.97 -11.30 -18.53
CA GLY A 599 -8.78 -12.15 -18.50
C GLY A 599 -8.11 -12.26 -19.85
N PHE A 600 -6.80 -12.49 -19.81
CA PHE A 600 -5.97 -12.82 -20.96
C PHE A 600 -5.12 -14.05 -20.63
N TYR A 601 -5.11 -15.02 -21.57
CA TYR A 601 -4.43 -16.29 -21.41
C TYR A 601 -3.73 -16.66 -22.70
N PRO A 602 -2.41 -16.66 -22.77
CA PRO A 602 -1.69 -17.13 -23.94
C PRO A 602 -1.80 -18.67 -24.01
N TYR A 603 -2.16 -19.19 -25.18
CA TYR A 603 -2.14 -20.63 -25.47
C TYR A 603 -1.87 -20.90 -26.94
N GLU A 604 -1.31 -22.07 -27.20
CA GLU A 604 -1.12 -22.64 -28.53
C GLU A 604 -1.86 -23.98 -28.61
N THR A 605 -2.39 -24.30 -29.79
CA THR A 605 -3.03 -25.60 -30.03
C THR A 605 -1.98 -26.55 -30.60
N VAL A 606 -1.65 -27.60 -29.85
CA VAL A 606 -0.76 -28.67 -30.31
C VAL A 606 -1.61 -29.73 -31.01
N THR A 607 -1.38 -29.90 -32.29
CA THR A 607 -2.14 -30.79 -33.17
C THR A 607 -1.57 -32.22 -33.27
N ASP A 608 -0.41 -32.48 -32.64
CA ASP A 608 0.29 -33.78 -32.68
C ASP A 608 -0.45 -34.89 -31.90
N GLY A 609 -1.56 -34.56 -31.22
CA GLY A 609 -2.43 -35.48 -30.46
C GLY A 609 -3.89 -35.49 -30.97
N ASN A 610 -4.58 -36.58 -30.76
CA ASN A 610 -6.02 -36.65 -31.01
C ASN A 610 -6.75 -37.03 -29.70
N PRO A 611 -7.43 -36.10 -28.99
CA PRO A 611 -7.77 -34.72 -29.43
C PRO A 611 -6.60 -33.72 -29.31
N PRO A 612 -6.67 -32.58 -30.03
CA PRO A 612 -5.71 -31.50 -29.89
C PRO A 612 -5.64 -30.98 -28.44
N THR A 613 -4.44 -30.73 -27.95
CA THR A 613 -4.22 -30.20 -26.60
C THR A 613 -3.83 -28.75 -26.62
N LEU A 614 -4.32 -27.98 -25.63
CA LEU A 614 -3.89 -26.60 -25.43
C LEU A 614 -2.67 -26.58 -24.51
N GLN A 615 -1.63 -25.85 -24.95
CA GLN A 615 -0.43 -25.66 -24.17
C GLN A 615 -0.15 -24.15 -23.99
N GLN A 616 0.37 -23.81 -22.84
CA GLN A 616 0.79 -22.45 -22.57
C GLN A 616 2.28 -22.29 -22.90
N PRO A 617 2.66 -21.38 -23.85
CA PRO A 617 4.07 -21.14 -24.16
C PRO A 617 4.78 -20.49 -22.98
N PRO A 618 5.99 -20.95 -22.62
CA PRO A 618 6.82 -20.31 -21.61
C PRO A 618 7.48 -19.05 -22.17
N LEU A 619 7.74 -18.07 -21.29
CA LEU A 619 8.66 -16.97 -21.53
C LEU A 619 10.02 -17.36 -20.92
N ASN A 620 11.03 -17.61 -21.77
CA ASN A 620 12.34 -18.10 -21.30
C ASN A 620 13.17 -16.98 -20.63
N PRO A 621 14.22 -17.34 -19.86
CA PRO A 621 15.13 -16.38 -19.27
C PRO A 621 15.69 -15.36 -20.29
N GLY A 622 15.60 -14.08 -19.97
CA GLY A 622 16.03 -12.98 -20.81
C GLY A 622 15.08 -12.58 -21.95
N GLU A 623 14.01 -13.34 -22.19
CA GLU A 623 13.01 -13.00 -23.18
C GLU A 623 12.03 -11.93 -22.67
N SER A 624 11.44 -11.22 -23.64
CA SER A 624 10.35 -10.30 -23.37
C SER A 624 9.22 -10.49 -24.38
N ILE A 625 7.98 -10.18 -23.94
CA ILE A 625 6.80 -10.23 -24.80
C ILE A 625 5.94 -9.00 -24.58
N VAL A 626 5.33 -8.53 -25.64
CA VAL A 626 4.34 -7.43 -25.64
C VAL A 626 2.95 -8.03 -25.76
N LEU A 627 2.01 -7.53 -24.96
CA LEU A 627 0.62 -8.00 -24.92
C LEU A 627 -0.32 -6.85 -25.32
N PRO A 628 -1.17 -7.06 -26.33
CA PRO A 628 -1.30 -8.23 -27.22
C PRO A 628 -0.05 -8.40 -28.11
N TRP A 629 0.20 -9.58 -28.60
CA TRP A 629 1.48 -10.10 -29.12
C TRP A 629 2.12 -9.38 -30.32
N THR A 630 1.50 -8.37 -30.88
CA THR A 630 2.07 -7.59 -31.97
C THR A 630 1.94 -6.10 -31.70
N GLU A 631 2.90 -5.31 -32.17
CA GLU A 631 2.83 -3.84 -32.10
C GLU A 631 1.64 -3.25 -32.86
N ALA A 632 1.06 -4.01 -33.82
CA ALA A 632 -0.13 -3.62 -34.56
C ALA A 632 -1.45 -3.91 -33.82
N GLU A 633 -1.44 -4.74 -32.79
CA GLU A 633 -2.61 -5.07 -31.96
C GLU A 633 -2.51 -4.36 -30.62
N THR A 634 -3.53 -3.61 -30.25
CA THR A 634 -3.58 -2.83 -29.02
C THR A 634 -4.88 -3.08 -28.29
N TRP A 635 -4.87 -2.87 -26.99
CA TRP A 635 -6.11 -2.86 -26.20
C TRP A 635 -6.56 -1.42 -25.99
N SER A 636 -7.80 -1.13 -26.35
CA SER A 636 -8.39 0.19 -26.09
C SER A 636 -8.98 0.25 -24.70
N VAL A 637 -8.64 1.31 -23.97
CA VAL A 637 -9.24 1.65 -22.68
C VAL A 637 -10.60 2.27 -22.91
N GLY A 638 -11.67 1.54 -22.55
CA GLY A 638 -13.05 1.96 -22.79
C GLY A 638 -13.65 2.77 -21.65
N ARG A 639 -14.75 3.50 -21.95
CA ARG A 639 -15.63 4.06 -20.93
C ARG A 639 -16.39 2.92 -20.21
N PRO A 640 -16.95 3.13 -18.99
CA PRO A 640 -17.07 4.38 -18.25
C PRO A 640 -15.78 4.82 -17.54
N ILE A 641 -15.77 6.06 -17.02
CA ILE A 641 -14.73 6.56 -16.12
C ILE A 641 -14.74 5.70 -14.84
N GLY A 642 -13.55 5.32 -14.34
CA GLY A 642 -13.42 4.52 -13.13
C GLY A 642 -12.08 3.85 -13.01
N THR A 643 -11.87 3.19 -11.87
CA THR A 643 -10.61 2.51 -11.55
C THR A 643 -10.53 1.13 -12.24
N VAL A 644 -9.40 0.88 -12.92
CA VAL A 644 -9.03 -0.41 -13.49
C VAL A 644 -8.00 -1.08 -12.57
N SER A 645 -8.18 -2.38 -12.31
CA SER A 645 -7.23 -3.17 -11.55
C SER A 645 -6.87 -4.45 -12.29
N MET A 646 -5.67 -4.48 -12.89
CA MET A 646 -5.17 -5.62 -13.64
C MET A 646 -4.02 -6.30 -12.88
N LYS A 647 -4.08 -7.61 -12.76
CA LYS A 647 -3.07 -8.45 -12.12
C LYS A 647 -2.37 -9.29 -13.17
N LEU A 648 -1.06 -9.08 -13.31
CA LEU A 648 -0.18 -9.95 -14.08
C LEU A 648 0.33 -11.03 -13.13
N ILE A 649 -0.15 -12.25 -13.32
CA ILE A 649 0.17 -13.42 -12.48
C ILE A 649 1.14 -14.30 -13.26
N CYS A 650 2.30 -14.55 -12.68
CA CYS A 650 3.37 -15.34 -13.27
C CYS A 650 3.71 -16.53 -12.36
N CYS A 651 4.03 -17.66 -12.97
CA CYS A 651 4.43 -18.89 -12.26
C CYS A 651 5.54 -19.58 -13.05
N ASP A 652 6.40 -20.35 -12.37
CA ASP A 652 7.40 -21.19 -13.04
C ASP A 652 6.81 -22.50 -13.64
N ARG A 653 5.47 -22.64 -13.57
CA ARG A 653 4.70 -23.75 -14.12
C ARG A 653 3.47 -23.27 -14.87
N PRO A 654 2.99 -24.03 -15.88
CA PRO A 654 1.79 -23.67 -16.63
C PRO A 654 0.52 -23.71 -15.76
N PHE A 655 -0.42 -22.82 -16.08
CA PHE A 655 -1.73 -22.72 -15.43
C PHE A 655 -2.74 -23.73 -16.04
N GLY A 656 -2.55 -25.03 -15.79
CA GLY A 656 -3.28 -26.10 -16.45
C GLY A 656 -4.79 -26.14 -16.15
N GLN A 657 -5.19 -25.93 -14.88
CA GLN A 657 -6.62 -25.91 -14.52
C GLN A 657 -7.33 -24.67 -15.04
N ALA A 658 -6.67 -23.50 -14.91
CA ALA A 658 -7.21 -22.25 -15.45
C ALA A 658 -7.38 -22.34 -16.98
N LEU A 659 -6.40 -22.87 -17.69
CA LEU A 659 -6.46 -23.07 -19.14
C LEU A 659 -7.60 -24.02 -19.55
N THR A 660 -7.78 -25.13 -18.86
CA THR A 660 -8.87 -26.08 -19.11
C THR A 660 -10.25 -25.44 -18.97
N LEU A 661 -10.46 -24.64 -17.91
CA LEU A 661 -11.73 -23.94 -17.71
C LEU A 661 -12.05 -22.92 -18.80
N LEU A 662 -11.03 -22.22 -19.28
CA LEU A 662 -11.18 -21.20 -20.32
C LEU A 662 -11.40 -21.84 -21.69
N ALA A 663 -10.69 -22.93 -22.00
CA ALA A 663 -10.83 -23.68 -23.22
C ALA A 663 -12.21 -24.35 -23.39
N ALA A 664 -12.75 -24.95 -22.32
CA ALA A 664 -14.02 -25.67 -22.32
C ALA A 664 -15.24 -24.80 -22.72
N ARG A 665 -15.10 -23.45 -22.69
CA ARG A 665 -16.16 -22.49 -22.96
C ARG A 665 -16.04 -21.76 -24.29
N GLN A 666 -14.95 -21.97 -25.01
CA GLN A 666 -14.74 -21.35 -26.32
C GLN A 666 -15.38 -22.17 -27.45
N ASN A 667 -16.72 -22.08 -27.59
CA ASN A 667 -17.45 -22.63 -28.76
C ASN A 667 -17.24 -21.80 -30.04
N SER A 668 -16.35 -20.83 -30.05
CA SER A 668 -15.95 -20.06 -31.23
C SER A 668 -14.46 -19.74 -31.16
N PRO A 669 -13.71 -19.80 -32.25
CA PRO A 669 -12.32 -19.38 -32.32
C PRO A 669 -12.23 -17.86 -32.13
N ARG A 670 -12.37 -17.38 -30.89
CA ARG A 670 -12.04 -16.00 -30.53
C ARG A 670 -10.54 -15.85 -30.60
N ASN A 671 -10.11 -14.70 -31.06
CA ASN A 671 -8.70 -14.35 -31.16
C ASN A 671 -8.03 -14.59 -29.78
N PRO A 672 -7.05 -15.52 -29.63
CA PRO A 672 -6.37 -15.79 -28.35
C PRO A 672 -5.59 -14.58 -27.83
N ARG A 673 -5.59 -13.49 -28.54
CA ARG A 673 -4.85 -12.24 -28.28
C ARG A 673 -5.70 -11.11 -27.68
N SER A 674 -6.98 -11.35 -27.38
CA SER A 674 -7.87 -10.31 -26.84
C SER A 674 -8.11 -10.50 -25.33
N LEU A 675 -8.24 -9.39 -24.59
CA LEU A 675 -8.85 -9.39 -23.27
C LEU A 675 -10.31 -9.83 -23.41
N THR A 676 -10.69 -10.91 -22.73
CA THR A 676 -12.04 -11.47 -22.80
C THR A 676 -12.79 -11.30 -21.49
N PRO A 677 -14.06 -10.86 -21.50
CA PRO A 677 -14.91 -10.91 -20.32
C PRO A 677 -15.07 -12.35 -19.81
N LEU A 678 -14.98 -12.51 -18.50
CA LEU A 678 -15.08 -13.79 -17.83
C LEU A 678 -16.52 -14.04 -17.34
N GLU A 679 -17.17 -15.09 -17.83
CA GLU A 679 -18.53 -15.46 -17.38
C GLU A 679 -18.54 -16.07 -15.98
N THR A 680 -17.48 -16.75 -15.58
CA THR A 680 -17.34 -17.37 -14.24
C THR A 680 -16.02 -16.98 -13.58
N PRO A 681 -15.86 -15.71 -13.24
CA PRO A 681 -14.60 -15.18 -12.73
C PRO A 681 -14.13 -15.88 -11.44
N LEU A 682 -15.05 -16.23 -10.56
CA LEU A 682 -14.73 -16.93 -9.30
C LEU A 682 -14.12 -18.32 -9.54
N LYS A 683 -14.67 -19.11 -10.48
CA LYS A 683 -14.10 -20.41 -10.83
C LYS A 683 -12.71 -20.29 -11.44
N VAL A 684 -12.51 -19.28 -12.28
CA VAL A 684 -11.19 -18.98 -12.87
C VAL A 684 -10.17 -18.61 -11.79
N ALA A 685 -10.54 -17.73 -10.86
CA ALA A 685 -9.66 -17.36 -9.75
C ALA A 685 -9.29 -18.56 -8.85
N GLN A 686 -10.25 -19.42 -8.55
CA GLN A 686 -10.02 -20.67 -7.79
C GLN A 686 -9.09 -21.65 -8.54
N ALA A 687 -9.23 -21.76 -9.87
CA ALA A 687 -8.34 -22.58 -10.69
C ALA A 687 -6.90 -22.03 -10.71
N ILE A 688 -6.73 -20.70 -10.82
CA ILE A 688 -5.43 -20.04 -10.73
C ILE A 688 -4.78 -20.36 -9.38
N LEU A 689 -5.50 -20.16 -8.26
CA LEU A 689 -4.99 -20.50 -6.92
C LEU A 689 -4.63 -21.96 -6.76
N SER A 690 -5.40 -22.86 -7.36
CA SER A 690 -5.12 -24.30 -7.35
C SER A 690 -3.86 -24.65 -8.15
N ASP A 691 -3.62 -23.97 -9.29
CA ASP A 691 -2.41 -24.13 -10.09
C ASP A 691 -1.18 -23.60 -9.34
N LEU A 692 -1.26 -22.41 -8.70
CA LEU A 692 -0.20 -21.86 -7.87
C LEU A 692 0.13 -22.76 -6.66
N HIS A 693 -0.90 -23.28 -5.99
CA HIS A 693 -0.73 -24.22 -4.87
C HIS A 693 -0.03 -25.50 -5.33
N ARG A 694 -0.45 -26.10 -6.45
CA ARG A 694 0.16 -27.31 -7.00
C ARG A 694 1.63 -27.07 -7.39
N ALA A 695 1.96 -25.90 -7.95
CA ALA A 695 3.34 -25.53 -8.24
C ALA A 695 4.17 -25.46 -6.96
N SER A 696 3.60 -24.89 -5.89
CA SER A 696 4.26 -24.71 -4.60
C SER A 696 4.54 -26.01 -3.85
N LEU A 697 3.64 -27.00 -3.93
CA LEU A 697 3.77 -28.29 -3.22
C LEU A 697 4.98 -29.14 -3.65
N ARG A 698 5.62 -28.82 -4.78
CA ARG A 698 6.83 -29.54 -5.22
C ARG A 698 8.07 -29.18 -4.41
N ASN A 699 8.06 -28.01 -3.80
CA ASN A 699 9.16 -27.50 -3.00
C ASN A 699 8.90 -27.65 -1.49
N THR A 700 7.65 -27.96 -1.12
CA THR A 700 7.21 -28.09 0.27
C THR A 700 6.60 -29.48 0.49
N ASP A 701 6.79 -30.04 1.68
CA ASP A 701 6.14 -31.29 2.06
C ASP A 701 4.61 -31.14 2.02
N PRO A 702 3.88 -31.91 1.18
CA PRO A 702 2.42 -31.81 1.07
C PRO A 702 1.70 -32.08 2.40
N GLU A 703 2.27 -32.91 3.28
CA GLU A 703 1.69 -33.26 4.59
C GLU A 703 1.92 -32.16 5.65
N ALA A 704 2.76 -31.20 5.34
CA ALA A 704 3.10 -30.11 6.26
C ALA A 704 1.96 -29.09 6.46
N PHE A 705 0.95 -29.07 5.54
CA PHE A 705 -0.14 -28.10 5.56
C PHE A 705 -1.52 -28.77 5.52
N PRO A 706 -2.55 -28.19 6.20
CA PRO A 706 -3.91 -28.68 6.15
C PRO A 706 -4.49 -28.70 4.72
N SER A 707 -5.40 -29.63 4.42
CA SER A 707 -6.00 -29.80 3.07
C SER A 707 -7.00 -28.68 2.71
N ASP A 708 -7.49 -27.92 3.69
CA ASP A 708 -8.46 -26.84 3.55
C ASP A 708 -7.84 -25.47 3.25
N VAL A 709 -6.52 -25.42 2.98
CA VAL A 709 -5.78 -24.21 2.66
C VAL A 709 -5.08 -24.28 1.29
N TYR A 710 -4.71 -23.14 0.77
CA TYR A 710 -3.69 -22.99 -0.27
C TYR A 710 -2.36 -22.63 0.40
N ALA A 711 -1.32 -23.43 0.20
CA ALA A 711 0.06 -23.09 0.57
C ALA A 711 0.77 -22.59 -0.69
N LEU A 712 1.29 -21.36 -0.66
CA LEU A 712 1.88 -20.67 -1.80
C LEU A 712 3.34 -20.31 -1.47
N ASP A 713 4.29 -20.98 -2.13
CA ASP A 713 5.73 -20.76 -1.99
C ASP A 713 6.17 -19.53 -2.80
N MET A 714 6.82 -18.53 -2.16
CA MET A 714 7.27 -17.28 -2.77
C MET A 714 8.33 -17.47 -3.86
N ASP A 715 8.92 -18.65 -3.98
CA ASP A 715 9.93 -18.93 -4.99
C ASP A 715 9.36 -19.29 -6.36
N VAL A 716 8.09 -19.70 -6.44
CA VAL A 716 7.52 -20.26 -7.67
C VAL A 716 6.58 -19.31 -8.42
N TRP A 717 6.13 -18.21 -7.81
CA TRP A 717 5.14 -17.32 -8.41
C TRP A 717 5.34 -15.86 -8.05
N THR A 718 4.76 -14.98 -8.86
CA THR A 718 4.62 -13.56 -8.56
C THR A 718 3.31 -13.00 -9.12
N THR A 719 2.75 -12.02 -8.42
CA THR A 719 1.62 -11.23 -8.89
C THR A 719 1.99 -9.75 -8.82
N LEU A 720 2.00 -9.11 -9.99
CA LEU A 720 2.21 -7.67 -10.15
C LEU A 720 0.85 -6.99 -10.37
N ASN A 721 0.55 -5.94 -9.62
CA ASN A 721 -0.73 -5.23 -9.68
C ASN A 721 -0.58 -3.90 -10.41
N PHE A 722 -1.38 -3.70 -11.46
CA PHE A 722 -1.48 -2.47 -12.22
C PHE A 722 -2.84 -1.83 -11.91
N VAL A 723 -2.83 -0.72 -11.18
CA VAL A 723 -4.02 0.07 -10.88
C VAL A 723 -3.86 1.42 -11.55
N TYR A 724 -4.86 1.81 -12.32
CA TYR A 724 -4.92 3.10 -12.99
C TYR A 724 -6.36 3.55 -13.15
N ARG A 725 -6.57 4.82 -13.38
CA ARG A 725 -7.87 5.43 -13.55
C ARG A 725 -8.15 5.74 -15.01
N VAL A 726 -9.33 5.41 -15.49
CA VAL A 726 -9.85 5.89 -16.77
C VAL A 726 -10.54 7.23 -16.54
N VAL A 727 -10.11 8.26 -17.26
CA VAL A 727 -10.61 9.64 -17.16
C VAL A 727 -11.21 10.16 -18.45
#